data_0e3baa5142d1afb0dd1073b68195966a
#
_entry.id   0e3baa5142d1afb0dd1073b68195966a
#
_cell.length_a   1.000
_cell.length_b   1.000
_cell.length_c   1.000
_cell.angle_alpha   90.00
_cell.angle_beta   90.00
_cell.angle_gamma   90.00
#
_symmetry.space_group_name_H-M   'P 1'
#
loop_
_entity.id
_entity.type
_entity.pdbx_description
1 polymer ?
#
loop_
_entity_poly.entity_id
_entity_poly.type
_entity_poly.pdbx_seq_one_letter_code
_entity_poly.pdbx_strand_id
1 'polypeptide(L)'
;MARRKLLTPDERQALLGIPDDEESLIRHYTLSPQDRLQAEVRRRPHNQLGYAVQICIMRYPGRVLGMDEDPPAAVVAYVAEQLGIAPDVFASYARRIPTRFEHSHRLAKYLGVRTATRDDRRAALLAAAEAASATESGLPIMTAVVNELRRRGALLLPDAALEKIGLAGRAIARQRAEAALLNGLSVDQIEQLEALLLVDPAIQQTRLAWLRSAPDAPSADNLIGLMDRLTFVRTLAIDPQRQSRIHPERWTQIVREGDVTPAWLVADFGARRRRATLVAQAITLEQALTDAAVTMFSKLIGRLFARANARRKKRYVEAQQDTTKVLRLFRDTLRALVTASDTGRNAIDVLDDKVGWHRLLQAQPEVEAMVRDADPDPLLLAAERYSTIRKYTAQFLETLTFCSSRKHDSLLAAIGTLKTLQVANRRTLPERVPVGHLSARSRKLIFGDAGPDRRLYEIATLAVLRDRLRSGDIWVEGSHAFRPMDEQLMPKPAFTALKASDDLGLGVPQDAISYLSEARQTVDFNLKRLAYRARNGKLEGVRLEAGQLVVTPLPGDVPAAAEELKWELADMYPLIEVPDLLMEVHHWTGFADRFTHIRTQEPPRSIPAMLAGVLADATNLGAKRMAAASKGVSPQEITWKRIFHTRPETYKLAQACITDGHAQHPHALLWGDGSTASSDGQFFQASDRAGKRGDINLHYGSEPGSKFYSHLSDQYGYFSILPISATESEAPYVLDGLFDHETELDIQEHFTDTGGASDHVFGLFALTGRRFAPRLRNLKDRKLHTFEKPETYPALQEHIGVPINTTLIMEYWDDLLHLAASIQTRTVAPSTILKRLAASRNPSQLARALRELGRLERTLFMIEWYSDPALRRRCQAGLNKGEAAHKLKRAVFFHERGEIRDRSFESQAFRASGLNLVVSAIIHWNTVYLGRAVDHLRRQGRIIRPEVLKHVSPLSWEHINLTGTYAWGEQPVLVDGFRPLRLPKALAHAA
;
A
#
# COMPACT_ATOMS: atom_id res chain seq x y z
N MET A 1 -3.17 28.15 -29.07
CA MET A 1 -2.84 27.46 -27.83
C MET A 1 -4.05 27.51 -26.89
N ALA A 2 -4.63 26.41 -26.50
CA ALA A 2 -5.73 26.40 -25.54
C ALA A 2 -5.28 27.06 -24.21
N ARG A 3 -6.09 27.97 -23.66
CA ARG A 3 -5.80 28.62 -22.37
C ARG A 3 -5.66 27.55 -21.28
N ARG A 4 -4.55 27.57 -20.56
CA ARG A 4 -4.37 26.70 -19.38
C ARG A 4 -5.44 27.06 -18.36
N LYS A 5 -6.22 26.07 -17.92
CA LYS A 5 -7.22 26.19 -16.87
C LYS A 5 -6.64 25.65 -15.57
N LEU A 6 -6.97 26.28 -14.45
CA LEU A 6 -6.50 25.86 -13.13
C LEU A 6 -7.52 24.94 -12.44
N LEU A 7 -8.81 25.17 -12.70
CA LEU A 7 -9.93 24.42 -12.17
C LEU A 7 -10.57 23.52 -13.24
N THR A 8 -11.03 22.35 -12.85
CA THR A 8 -11.97 21.56 -13.64
C THR A 8 -13.33 22.31 -13.76
N PRO A 9 -14.22 21.92 -14.69
CA PRO A 9 -15.55 22.52 -14.77
C PRO A 9 -16.33 22.42 -13.44
N ASP A 10 -16.28 21.24 -12.79
CA ASP A 10 -17.00 20.98 -11.54
C ASP A 10 -16.42 21.79 -10.37
N GLU A 11 -15.09 21.81 -10.21
CA GLU A 11 -14.42 22.63 -9.19
C GLU A 11 -14.70 24.12 -9.39
N ARG A 12 -14.80 24.57 -10.66
CA ARG A 12 -15.17 25.95 -10.95
C ARG A 12 -16.61 26.22 -10.56
N GLN A 13 -17.54 25.34 -10.91
CA GLN A 13 -18.94 25.46 -10.52
C GLN A 13 -19.09 25.49 -9.00
N ALA A 14 -18.41 24.59 -8.29
CA ALA A 14 -18.45 24.52 -6.83
C ALA A 14 -17.88 25.77 -6.14
N LEU A 15 -16.79 26.36 -6.67
CA LEU A 15 -16.11 27.49 -6.01
C LEU A 15 -16.66 28.88 -6.43
N LEU A 16 -17.02 29.04 -7.69
CA LEU A 16 -17.37 30.35 -8.32
C LEU A 16 -18.79 30.36 -8.86
N GLY A 17 -19.44 29.24 -8.99
CA GLY A 17 -20.82 29.10 -9.49
C GLY A 17 -21.86 29.68 -8.53
N ILE A 18 -23.06 29.87 -9.05
CA ILE A 18 -24.24 30.20 -8.27
C ILE A 18 -24.86 28.84 -7.86
N PRO A 19 -24.89 28.48 -6.56
CA PRO A 19 -25.49 27.23 -6.12
C PRO A 19 -27.01 27.27 -6.26
N ASP A 20 -27.62 26.12 -6.52
CA ASP A 20 -29.07 25.93 -6.73
C ASP A 20 -29.66 24.82 -5.84
N ASP A 21 -28.85 24.21 -4.97
CA ASP A 21 -29.32 23.25 -3.98
C ASP A 21 -30.04 23.95 -2.81
N GLU A 22 -30.99 23.23 -2.19
CA GLU A 22 -31.89 23.77 -1.17
C GLU A 22 -31.14 24.32 0.06
N GLU A 23 -30.10 23.64 0.54
CA GLU A 23 -29.31 24.06 1.69
C GLU A 23 -28.59 25.39 1.41
N SER A 24 -27.96 25.50 0.24
CA SER A 24 -27.26 26.71 -0.19
C SER A 24 -28.23 27.87 -0.42
N LEU A 25 -29.44 27.61 -0.95
CA LEU A 25 -30.48 28.63 -1.12
C LEU A 25 -30.90 29.21 0.23
N ILE A 26 -31.19 28.37 1.21
CA ILE A 26 -31.56 28.82 2.56
C ILE A 26 -30.42 29.60 3.21
N ARG A 27 -29.21 29.11 3.09
CA ARG A 27 -28.02 29.67 3.76
C ARG A 27 -27.59 31.03 3.20
N HIS A 28 -27.66 31.21 1.87
CA HIS A 28 -27.05 32.34 1.19
C HIS A 28 -28.05 33.30 0.56
N TYR A 29 -29.27 32.85 0.21
CA TYR A 29 -30.25 33.60 -0.56
C TYR A 29 -31.54 33.95 0.22
N THR A 30 -31.56 33.70 1.53
CA THR A 30 -32.61 34.22 2.38
C THR A 30 -32.44 35.73 2.59
N LEU A 31 -33.46 36.49 2.26
CA LEU A 31 -33.47 37.94 2.38
C LEU A 31 -33.74 38.37 3.82
N SER A 32 -32.90 39.23 4.36
CA SER A 32 -33.16 39.90 5.63
C SER A 32 -34.27 40.94 5.45
N PRO A 33 -34.92 41.43 6.55
CA PRO A 33 -35.89 42.52 6.45
C PRO A 33 -35.33 43.79 5.79
N GLN A 34 -34.04 44.07 5.98
CA GLN A 34 -33.36 45.20 5.33
C GLN A 34 -33.17 44.97 3.83
N ASP A 35 -32.82 43.72 3.42
CA ASP A 35 -32.69 43.37 2.00
C ASP A 35 -34.03 43.58 1.25
N ARG A 36 -35.14 43.15 1.89
CA ARG A 36 -36.48 43.33 1.34
C ARG A 36 -36.80 44.83 1.14
N LEU A 37 -36.56 45.65 2.15
CA LEU A 37 -36.76 47.09 2.07
C LEU A 37 -35.92 47.70 0.92
N GLN A 38 -34.67 47.25 0.75
CA GLN A 38 -33.81 47.73 -0.35
C GLN A 38 -34.39 47.33 -1.73
N ALA A 39 -34.99 46.18 -1.86
CA ALA A 39 -35.65 45.73 -3.10
C ALA A 39 -36.96 46.48 -3.36
N GLU A 40 -37.82 46.64 -2.37
CA GLU A 40 -39.14 47.27 -2.44
C GLU A 40 -39.11 48.76 -2.86
N VAL A 41 -38.02 49.47 -2.54
CA VAL A 41 -37.82 50.88 -3.01
C VAL A 41 -37.78 50.96 -4.56
N ARG A 42 -37.65 49.84 -5.29
CA ARG A 42 -37.67 49.81 -6.75
C ARG A 42 -39.11 49.87 -7.27
N ARG A 43 -39.37 50.68 -8.27
CA ARG A 43 -40.74 50.96 -8.74
C ARG A 43 -41.43 49.83 -9.50
N ARG A 44 -40.69 48.86 -10.06
CA ARG A 44 -41.24 47.82 -10.93
C ARG A 44 -40.91 46.43 -10.42
N PRO A 45 -41.84 45.45 -10.44
CA PRO A 45 -41.63 44.10 -9.92
C PRO A 45 -40.37 43.41 -10.46
N HIS A 46 -40.10 43.50 -11.77
CA HIS A 46 -38.89 42.93 -12.38
C HIS A 46 -37.60 43.57 -11.86
N ASN A 47 -37.64 44.87 -11.48
CA ASN A 47 -36.48 45.53 -10.86
C ASN A 47 -36.35 45.21 -9.36
N GLN A 48 -37.43 44.98 -8.67
CA GLN A 48 -37.44 44.52 -7.28
C GLN A 48 -36.81 43.13 -7.19
N LEU A 49 -37.31 42.19 -7.97
CA LEU A 49 -36.81 40.83 -8.03
C LEU A 49 -35.35 40.78 -8.47
N GLY A 50 -34.98 41.44 -9.57
CA GLY A 50 -33.65 41.47 -10.08
C GLY A 50 -32.64 42.15 -9.14
N TYR A 51 -33.05 43.17 -8.39
CA TYR A 51 -32.25 43.84 -7.39
C TYR A 51 -31.98 42.90 -6.19
N ALA A 52 -33.01 42.14 -5.73
CA ALA A 52 -32.89 41.17 -4.66
C ALA A 52 -32.00 39.99 -5.06
N VAL A 53 -32.15 39.46 -6.28
CA VAL A 53 -31.25 38.41 -6.82
C VAL A 53 -29.80 38.92 -6.87
N GLN A 54 -29.57 40.15 -7.29
CA GLN A 54 -28.24 40.76 -7.29
C GLN A 54 -27.66 40.92 -5.86
N ILE A 55 -28.49 41.29 -4.84
CA ILE A 55 -28.07 41.30 -3.43
C ILE A 55 -27.49 39.96 -3.06
N CYS A 56 -28.23 38.88 -3.34
CA CYS A 56 -27.84 37.51 -2.98
C CYS A 56 -26.53 37.10 -3.69
N ILE A 57 -26.42 37.30 -4.99
CA ILE A 57 -25.25 36.94 -5.80
C ILE A 57 -24.02 37.78 -5.41
N MET A 58 -24.17 39.07 -5.09
CA MET A 58 -23.08 39.90 -4.61
C MET A 58 -22.62 39.56 -3.20
N ARG A 59 -23.50 38.93 -2.37
CA ARG A 59 -23.16 38.38 -1.07
C ARG A 59 -22.44 37.02 -1.22
N TYR A 60 -23.01 36.14 -2.05
CA TYR A 60 -22.44 34.83 -2.38
C TYR A 60 -22.87 34.41 -3.81
N PRO A 61 -21.94 34.06 -4.71
CA PRO A 61 -20.50 33.82 -4.50
C PRO A 61 -19.64 35.11 -4.35
N GLY A 62 -20.19 36.29 -4.44
CA GLY A 62 -19.49 37.59 -4.22
C GLY A 62 -19.09 38.29 -5.52
N ARG A 63 -19.89 38.15 -6.56
CA ARG A 63 -19.68 38.80 -7.88
C ARG A 63 -20.94 39.48 -8.42
N VAL A 64 -20.78 40.27 -9.45
CA VAL A 64 -21.93 40.82 -10.18
C VAL A 64 -22.37 39.82 -11.25
N LEU A 65 -23.66 39.60 -11.42
CA LEU A 65 -24.22 38.77 -12.50
C LEU A 65 -23.85 39.35 -13.87
N GLY A 66 -23.33 38.54 -14.76
CA GLY A 66 -22.96 38.91 -16.12
C GLY A 66 -24.14 39.39 -16.96
N MET A 67 -23.88 40.12 -18.09
CA MET A 67 -24.96 40.70 -18.92
C MET A 67 -25.77 39.64 -19.67
N ASP A 68 -25.08 38.57 -20.11
CA ASP A 68 -25.65 37.45 -20.85
C ASP A 68 -25.74 36.18 -19.96
N GLU A 69 -25.78 36.37 -18.64
CA GLU A 69 -25.82 35.27 -17.67
C GLU A 69 -27.18 35.26 -16.99
N ASP A 70 -27.89 34.15 -17.13
CA ASP A 70 -29.12 33.88 -16.39
C ASP A 70 -28.77 33.07 -15.10
N PRO A 71 -29.26 33.53 -13.93
CA PRO A 71 -29.09 32.76 -12.70
C PRO A 71 -29.92 31.48 -12.77
N PRO A 72 -29.58 30.42 -12.02
CA PRO A 72 -30.39 29.20 -11.93
C PRO A 72 -31.85 29.51 -11.62
N ALA A 73 -32.77 28.77 -12.25
CA ALA A 73 -34.20 29.00 -12.08
C ALA A 73 -34.65 28.82 -10.61
N ALA A 74 -34.03 27.91 -9.86
CA ALA A 74 -34.30 27.69 -8.44
C ALA A 74 -33.97 28.93 -7.59
N VAL A 75 -32.89 29.65 -7.90
CA VAL A 75 -32.50 30.88 -7.21
C VAL A 75 -33.52 31.99 -7.45
N VAL A 76 -33.95 32.17 -8.72
CA VAL A 76 -34.95 33.18 -9.08
C VAL A 76 -36.27 32.88 -8.40
N ALA A 77 -36.73 31.60 -8.42
CA ALA A 77 -37.94 31.16 -7.77
C ALA A 77 -37.92 31.38 -6.25
N TYR A 78 -36.82 31.00 -5.60
CA TYR A 78 -36.68 31.15 -4.15
C TYR A 78 -36.67 32.59 -3.67
N VAL A 79 -36.01 33.48 -4.41
CA VAL A 79 -36.03 34.94 -4.10
C VAL A 79 -37.35 35.58 -4.44
N ALA A 80 -38.02 35.16 -5.54
CA ALA A 80 -39.31 35.66 -5.97
C ALA A 80 -40.42 35.31 -4.95
N GLU A 81 -40.42 34.12 -4.41
CA GLU A 81 -41.33 33.70 -3.34
C GLU A 81 -41.24 34.56 -2.11
N GLN A 82 -40.02 34.90 -1.65
CA GLN A 82 -39.79 35.74 -0.50
C GLN A 82 -40.29 37.19 -0.67
N LEU A 83 -40.43 37.65 -1.92
CA LEU A 83 -40.91 38.96 -2.26
C LEU A 83 -42.40 38.98 -2.70
N GLY A 84 -43.02 37.81 -2.86
CA GLY A 84 -44.38 37.66 -3.39
C GLY A 84 -44.52 38.12 -4.85
N ILE A 85 -43.46 37.95 -5.67
CA ILE A 85 -43.36 38.34 -7.07
C ILE A 85 -43.26 37.12 -7.98
N ALA A 86 -43.93 37.13 -9.14
CA ALA A 86 -43.82 36.03 -10.09
C ALA A 86 -42.40 35.91 -10.67
N PRO A 87 -41.80 34.69 -10.74
CA PRO A 87 -40.39 34.49 -11.17
C PRO A 87 -40.13 34.92 -12.64
N ASP A 88 -41.10 34.77 -13.51
CA ASP A 88 -41.06 35.05 -14.96
C ASP A 88 -40.75 36.51 -15.27
N VAL A 89 -41.09 37.46 -14.37
CA VAL A 89 -40.77 38.88 -14.56
C VAL A 89 -39.27 39.17 -14.56
N PHE A 90 -38.42 38.25 -14.05
CA PHE A 90 -36.96 38.41 -14.03
C PHE A 90 -36.39 38.57 -15.44
N ALA A 91 -36.96 37.95 -16.47
CA ALA A 91 -36.54 38.07 -17.87
C ALA A 91 -36.59 39.52 -18.39
N SER A 92 -37.35 40.41 -17.72
CA SER A 92 -37.43 41.85 -18.03
C SER A 92 -36.46 42.71 -17.21
N TYR A 93 -35.69 42.11 -16.31
CA TYR A 93 -34.75 42.84 -15.44
C TYR A 93 -33.62 43.47 -16.22
N ALA A 94 -33.43 44.73 -15.93
CA ALA A 94 -32.28 45.53 -16.37
C ALA A 94 -31.88 45.35 -17.86
N ARG A 95 -32.87 45.32 -18.76
CA ARG A 95 -32.63 45.35 -20.22
C ARG A 95 -31.78 46.56 -20.67
N ARG A 96 -31.73 47.63 -19.84
CA ARG A 96 -30.92 48.83 -20.09
C ARG A 96 -29.63 48.74 -19.24
N ILE A 97 -28.49 48.87 -19.89
CA ILE A 97 -27.14 48.87 -19.28
C ILE A 97 -27.02 49.88 -18.12
N PRO A 98 -27.49 51.18 -18.25
CA PRO A 98 -27.40 52.15 -17.16
C PRO A 98 -28.12 51.71 -15.86
N THR A 99 -29.26 51.07 -15.97
CA THR A 99 -30.05 50.58 -14.81
C THR A 99 -29.29 49.53 -14.05
N ARG A 100 -28.63 48.61 -14.75
CA ARG A 100 -27.84 47.54 -14.15
C ARG A 100 -26.58 48.07 -13.45
N PHE A 101 -25.93 49.03 -14.06
CA PHE A 101 -24.76 49.68 -13.47
C PHE A 101 -25.14 50.48 -12.19
N GLU A 102 -26.25 51.24 -12.22
CA GLU A 102 -26.76 51.95 -11.06
C GLU A 102 -27.13 50.98 -9.90
N HIS A 103 -27.81 49.90 -10.21
CA HIS A 103 -28.15 48.90 -9.22
C HIS A 103 -26.89 48.26 -8.60
N SER A 104 -25.93 47.85 -9.37
CA SER A 104 -24.68 47.29 -8.89
C SER A 104 -23.87 48.25 -8.02
N HIS A 105 -23.86 49.55 -8.37
CA HIS A 105 -23.17 50.58 -7.58
C HIS A 105 -23.84 50.81 -6.21
N ARG A 106 -25.19 50.90 -6.21
CA ARG A 106 -25.96 51.08 -4.95
C ARG A 106 -25.84 49.82 -4.06
N LEU A 107 -25.87 48.64 -4.65
CA LEU A 107 -25.70 47.37 -3.92
C LEU A 107 -24.30 47.24 -3.33
N ALA A 108 -23.27 47.63 -4.07
CA ALA A 108 -21.91 47.62 -3.55
C ALA A 108 -21.77 48.51 -2.29
N LYS A 109 -22.39 49.68 -2.32
CA LYS A 109 -22.43 50.59 -1.16
C LYS A 109 -23.23 49.99 0.02
N TYR A 110 -24.39 49.38 -0.30
CA TYR A 110 -25.25 48.73 0.74
C TYR A 110 -24.55 47.55 1.42
N LEU A 111 -23.91 46.69 0.64
CA LEU A 111 -23.22 45.50 1.14
C LEU A 111 -21.80 45.79 1.69
N GLY A 112 -21.31 47.02 1.56
CA GLY A 112 -19.95 47.40 1.97
C GLY A 112 -18.85 46.75 1.13
N VAL A 113 -19.18 46.35 -0.11
CA VAL A 113 -18.23 45.73 -1.04
C VAL A 113 -17.83 46.75 -2.15
N ARG A 114 -16.69 46.50 -2.78
CA ARG A 114 -16.17 47.35 -3.83
C ARG A 114 -15.51 46.57 -4.94
N THR A 115 -15.28 47.18 -6.07
CA THR A 115 -14.50 46.59 -7.15
C THR A 115 -13.07 46.34 -6.72
N ALA A 116 -12.49 45.18 -7.10
CA ALA A 116 -11.13 44.83 -6.76
C ALA A 116 -10.10 45.80 -7.35
N THR A 117 -9.28 46.38 -6.51
CA THR A 117 -8.20 47.32 -6.86
C THR A 117 -6.93 46.55 -7.28
N ARG A 118 -5.88 47.29 -7.65
CA ARG A 118 -4.55 46.72 -7.93
C ARG A 118 -3.95 46.09 -6.69
N ASP A 119 -4.16 46.65 -5.50
CA ASP A 119 -3.64 46.13 -4.24
C ASP A 119 -4.37 44.86 -3.81
N ASP A 120 -5.67 44.72 -4.08
CA ASP A 120 -6.43 43.53 -3.84
C ASP A 120 -5.95 42.36 -4.73
N ARG A 121 -5.70 42.66 -6.03
CA ARG A 121 -5.11 41.68 -6.94
C ARG A 121 -3.72 41.24 -6.51
N ARG A 122 -2.90 42.15 -5.98
CA ARG A 122 -1.57 41.85 -5.45
C ARG A 122 -1.66 41.01 -4.20
N ALA A 123 -2.58 41.30 -3.28
CA ALA A 123 -2.82 40.48 -2.08
C ALA A 123 -3.31 39.09 -2.47
N ALA A 124 -4.27 38.98 -3.38
CA ALA A 124 -4.75 37.71 -3.90
C ALA A 124 -3.64 36.90 -4.59
N LEU A 125 -2.72 37.53 -5.30
CA LEU A 125 -1.54 36.86 -5.89
C LEU A 125 -0.58 36.33 -4.80
N LEU A 126 -0.38 37.10 -3.73
CA LEU A 126 0.45 36.65 -2.61
C LEU A 126 -0.21 35.45 -1.89
N ALA A 127 -1.53 35.51 -1.65
CA ALA A 127 -2.28 34.39 -1.07
C ALA A 127 -2.22 33.14 -1.98
N ALA A 128 -2.35 33.33 -3.29
CA ALA A 128 -2.17 32.24 -4.25
C ALA A 128 -0.77 31.65 -4.20
N ALA A 129 0.27 32.47 -4.09
CA ALA A 129 1.66 32.01 -4.03
C ALA A 129 1.97 31.27 -2.71
N GLU A 130 1.38 31.70 -1.62
CA GLU A 130 1.51 31.02 -0.32
C GLU A 130 0.81 29.66 -0.35
N ALA A 131 -0.44 29.59 -0.76
CA ALA A 131 -1.15 28.33 -0.93
C ALA A 131 -0.41 27.39 -1.89
N ALA A 132 0.10 27.91 -3.00
CA ALA A 132 0.88 27.14 -3.97
C ALA A 132 2.25 26.70 -3.46
N SER A 133 2.74 27.17 -2.32
CA SER A 133 3.96 26.64 -1.70
C SER A 133 3.76 25.21 -1.23
N ALA A 134 2.56 24.88 -0.78
CA ALA A 134 2.19 23.58 -0.24
C ALA A 134 1.52 22.63 -1.27
N THR A 135 0.98 23.13 -2.38
CA THR A 135 0.24 22.30 -3.34
C THR A 135 0.34 22.79 -4.78
N GLU A 136 0.18 21.87 -5.72
CA GLU A 136 -0.02 22.18 -7.16
C GLU A 136 -1.51 22.16 -7.56
N SER A 137 -2.40 21.66 -6.70
CA SER A 137 -3.83 21.57 -6.98
C SER A 137 -4.44 22.95 -7.20
N GLY A 138 -5.29 23.06 -8.22
CA GLY A 138 -5.95 24.30 -8.58
C GLY A 138 -6.94 24.77 -7.51
N LEU A 139 -7.70 23.87 -6.94
CA LEU A 139 -8.79 24.20 -6.01
C LEU A 139 -8.30 24.92 -4.75
N PRO A 140 -7.32 24.43 -3.97
CA PRO A 140 -6.82 25.16 -2.80
C PRO A 140 -6.21 26.53 -3.14
N ILE A 141 -5.49 26.62 -4.28
CA ILE A 141 -4.89 27.88 -4.73
C ILE A 141 -5.99 28.91 -5.04
N MET A 142 -7.03 28.50 -5.77
CA MET A 142 -8.13 29.36 -6.12
C MET A 142 -9.00 29.73 -4.93
N THR A 143 -9.20 28.79 -4.00
CA THR A 143 -9.88 29.05 -2.72
C THR A 143 -9.16 30.15 -1.94
N ALA A 144 -7.83 30.12 -1.88
CA ALA A 144 -7.04 31.17 -1.23
C ALA A 144 -7.21 32.53 -1.92
N VAL A 145 -7.25 32.58 -3.25
CA VAL A 145 -7.52 33.82 -4.04
C VAL A 145 -8.90 34.39 -3.70
N VAL A 146 -9.93 33.55 -3.74
CA VAL A 146 -11.32 33.93 -3.48
C VAL A 146 -11.49 34.42 -2.05
N ASN A 147 -10.97 33.69 -1.07
CA ASN A 147 -11.06 34.04 0.35
C ASN A 147 -10.34 35.35 0.66
N GLU A 148 -9.17 35.61 0.06
CA GLU A 148 -8.46 36.88 0.26
C GLU A 148 -9.24 38.07 -0.31
N LEU A 149 -9.83 37.95 -1.52
CA LEU A 149 -10.67 38.99 -2.08
C LEU A 149 -11.91 39.25 -1.21
N ARG A 150 -12.60 38.20 -0.76
CA ARG A 150 -13.77 38.32 0.14
C ARG A 150 -13.39 38.97 1.47
N ARG A 151 -12.29 38.54 2.09
CA ARG A 151 -11.79 39.14 3.35
C ARG A 151 -11.53 40.65 3.24
N ARG A 152 -11.14 41.12 2.04
CA ARG A 152 -10.89 42.54 1.75
C ARG A 152 -12.14 43.32 1.32
N GLY A 153 -13.31 42.69 1.30
CA GLY A 153 -14.55 43.28 0.81
C GLY A 153 -14.51 43.60 -0.69
N ALA A 154 -13.66 42.92 -1.45
CA ALA A 154 -13.56 43.10 -2.90
C ALA A 154 -14.45 42.07 -3.61
N LEU A 155 -15.26 42.56 -4.58
CA LEU A 155 -16.00 41.68 -5.47
C LEU A 155 -15.04 40.82 -6.31
N LEU A 156 -15.46 39.57 -6.54
CA LEU A 156 -14.67 38.66 -7.35
C LEU A 156 -14.50 39.17 -8.78
N LEU A 157 -13.31 38.94 -9.29
CA LEU A 157 -12.97 39.21 -10.68
C LEU A 157 -13.59 38.19 -11.61
N PRO A 158 -13.71 38.45 -12.92
CA PRO A 158 -14.11 37.44 -13.89
C PRO A 158 -13.19 36.21 -13.82
N ASP A 159 -13.74 35.03 -14.03
CA ASP A 159 -13.07 33.72 -13.89
C ASP A 159 -11.70 33.67 -14.55
N ALA A 160 -11.60 34.19 -15.79
CA ALA A 160 -10.33 34.23 -16.53
C ALA A 160 -9.27 35.12 -15.86
N ALA A 161 -9.66 36.11 -15.07
CA ALA A 161 -8.72 36.96 -14.32
C ALA A 161 -8.30 36.28 -13.01
N LEU A 162 -9.24 35.64 -12.33
CA LEU A 162 -8.97 34.83 -11.13
C LEU A 162 -7.99 33.69 -11.45
N GLU A 163 -8.25 32.92 -12.52
CA GLU A 163 -7.37 31.87 -12.97
C GLU A 163 -5.95 32.36 -13.33
N LYS A 164 -5.84 33.54 -13.94
CA LYS A 164 -4.53 34.17 -14.21
C LYS A 164 -3.76 34.45 -12.91
N ILE A 165 -4.45 34.94 -11.86
CA ILE A 165 -3.83 35.20 -10.55
C ILE A 165 -3.36 33.88 -9.95
N GLY A 166 -4.17 32.84 -9.94
CA GLY A 166 -3.81 31.53 -9.42
C GLY A 166 -2.63 30.90 -10.16
N LEU A 167 -2.62 30.95 -11.50
CA LEU A 167 -1.50 30.46 -12.32
C LEU A 167 -0.20 31.25 -12.06
N ALA A 168 -0.30 32.58 -11.90
CA ALA A 168 0.86 33.41 -11.57
C ALA A 168 1.39 33.09 -10.16
N GLY A 169 0.50 32.94 -9.16
CA GLY A 169 0.86 32.52 -7.81
C GLY A 169 1.60 31.17 -7.79
N ARG A 170 1.09 30.18 -8.54
CA ARG A 170 1.74 28.87 -8.71
C ARG A 170 3.13 29.00 -9.36
N ALA A 171 3.30 29.85 -10.35
CA ALA A 171 4.59 30.10 -10.99
C ALA A 171 5.59 30.75 -10.01
N ILE A 172 5.16 31.73 -9.21
CA ILE A 172 5.99 32.39 -8.18
C ILE A 172 6.43 31.37 -7.11
N ALA A 173 5.52 30.54 -6.62
CA ALA A 173 5.85 29.52 -5.61
C ALA A 173 6.93 28.54 -6.13
N ARG A 174 6.79 28.08 -7.38
CA ARG A 174 7.81 27.24 -8.03
C ARG A 174 9.17 27.94 -8.11
N GLN A 175 9.21 29.18 -8.58
CA GLN A 175 10.43 29.94 -8.71
C GLN A 175 11.10 30.18 -7.34
N ARG A 176 10.33 30.43 -6.29
CA ARG A 176 10.85 30.59 -4.92
C ARG A 176 11.47 29.29 -4.41
N ALA A 177 10.78 28.15 -4.62
CA ALA A 177 11.28 26.84 -4.20
C ALA A 177 12.57 26.47 -4.96
N GLU A 178 12.59 26.65 -6.29
CA GLU A 178 13.78 26.41 -7.09
C GLU A 178 14.96 27.30 -6.64
N ALA A 179 14.71 28.59 -6.38
CA ALA A 179 15.74 29.51 -5.89
C ALA A 179 16.26 29.12 -4.49
N ALA A 180 15.37 28.71 -3.58
CA ALA A 180 15.74 28.27 -2.23
C ALA A 180 16.67 27.04 -2.25
N LEU A 181 16.41 26.09 -3.17
CA LEU A 181 17.26 24.91 -3.35
C LEU A 181 18.64 25.26 -3.92
N LEU A 182 18.71 26.25 -4.80
CA LEU A 182 19.98 26.64 -5.45
C LEU A 182 20.84 27.62 -4.64
N ASN A 183 20.24 28.31 -3.67
CA ASN A 183 20.93 29.33 -2.90
C ASN A 183 22.13 28.74 -2.14
N GLY A 184 23.34 29.34 -2.33
CA GLY A 184 24.59 28.93 -1.69
C GLY A 184 25.23 27.68 -2.33
N LEU A 185 24.94 27.34 -3.59
CA LEU A 185 25.74 26.39 -4.37
C LEU A 185 26.98 27.11 -4.93
N SER A 186 28.13 26.42 -4.91
CA SER A 186 29.33 26.89 -5.60
C SER A 186 29.21 26.72 -7.12
N VAL A 187 30.09 27.40 -7.86
CA VAL A 187 30.18 27.26 -9.32
C VAL A 187 30.53 25.81 -9.68
N ASP A 188 31.51 25.24 -8.99
CA ASP A 188 31.92 23.84 -9.20
C ASP A 188 30.80 22.84 -8.97
N GLN A 189 29.99 23.03 -7.92
CA GLN A 189 28.82 22.17 -7.68
C GLN A 189 27.79 22.28 -8.81
N ILE A 190 27.57 23.49 -9.34
CA ILE A 190 26.65 23.69 -10.48
C ILE A 190 27.19 22.98 -11.73
N GLU A 191 28.48 23.09 -12.02
CA GLU A 191 29.10 22.43 -13.16
C GLU A 191 29.06 20.90 -13.03
N GLN A 192 29.34 20.37 -11.85
CA GLN A 192 29.25 18.94 -11.56
C GLN A 192 27.80 18.40 -11.71
N LEU A 193 26.79 19.17 -11.24
CA LEU A 193 25.39 18.82 -11.44
C LEU A 193 25.00 18.79 -12.91
N GLU A 194 25.39 19.81 -13.71
CA GLU A 194 25.13 19.87 -15.16
C GLU A 194 25.82 18.72 -15.90
N ALA A 195 27.03 18.34 -15.47
CA ALA A 195 27.76 17.22 -16.05
C ALA A 195 27.07 15.86 -15.88
N LEU A 196 26.14 15.71 -14.92
CA LEU A 196 25.33 14.50 -14.76
C LEU A 196 24.48 14.18 -16.01
N LEU A 197 24.18 15.19 -16.82
CA LEU A 197 23.36 15.05 -18.03
C LEU A 197 24.18 14.71 -19.28
N LEU A 198 25.51 14.77 -19.21
CA LEU A 198 26.38 14.42 -20.30
C LEU A 198 26.52 12.90 -20.43
N VAL A 199 26.64 12.40 -21.64
CA VAL A 199 26.90 10.97 -21.89
C VAL A 199 28.37 10.69 -21.57
N ASP A 200 28.58 9.76 -20.64
CA ASP A 200 29.91 9.27 -20.31
C ASP A 200 30.34 8.16 -21.29
N PRO A 201 31.44 8.34 -22.01
CA PRO A 201 31.90 7.36 -22.98
C PRO A 201 32.19 5.97 -22.38
N ALA A 202 32.60 5.90 -21.09
CA ALA A 202 32.94 4.64 -20.44
C ALA A 202 31.71 3.77 -20.14
N ILE A 203 30.57 4.39 -19.87
CA ILE A 203 29.31 3.69 -19.50
C ILE A 203 28.24 3.79 -20.58
N GLN A 204 28.51 4.50 -21.68
CA GLN A 204 27.59 4.69 -22.84
C GLN A 204 26.22 5.25 -22.46
N GLN A 205 26.11 6.00 -21.36
CA GLN A 205 24.89 6.63 -20.87
C GLN A 205 25.23 7.87 -20.04
N THR A 206 24.21 8.70 -19.73
CA THR A 206 24.42 9.84 -18.83
C THR A 206 24.68 9.36 -17.40
N ARG A 207 25.47 10.12 -16.63
CA ARG A 207 25.74 9.82 -15.22
C ARG A 207 24.45 9.78 -14.41
N LEU A 208 23.47 10.65 -14.70
CA LEU A 208 22.16 10.64 -14.05
C LEU A 208 21.41 9.33 -14.32
N ALA A 209 21.41 8.85 -15.56
CA ALA A 209 20.76 7.56 -15.92
C ALA A 209 21.45 6.37 -15.22
N TRP A 210 22.78 6.40 -15.14
CA TRP A 210 23.56 5.39 -14.41
C TRP A 210 23.25 5.37 -12.91
N LEU A 211 23.16 6.54 -12.27
CA LEU A 211 22.81 6.65 -10.85
C LEU A 211 21.41 6.11 -10.56
N ARG A 212 20.45 6.39 -11.45
CA ARG A 212 19.06 5.95 -11.36
C ARG A 212 18.83 4.49 -11.75
N SER A 213 19.84 3.82 -12.36
CA SER A 213 19.64 2.45 -12.81
C SER A 213 19.26 1.55 -11.64
N ALA A 214 18.18 0.78 -11.79
CA ALA A 214 17.72 -0.14 -10.75
C ALA A 214 18.83 -1.13 -10.39
N PRO A 215 19.00 -1.48 -9.08
CA PRO A 215 20.01 -2.44 -8.67
C PRO A 215 19.74 -3.80 -9.29
N ASP A 216 20.79 -4.51 -9.71
CA ASP A 216 20.70 -5.87 -10.26
C ASP A 216 20.51 -6.94 -9.18
N ALA A 217 20.45 -8.21 -9.58
CA ALA A 217 20.32 -9.33 -8.65
C ALA A 217 21.37 -9.28 -7.53
N PRO A 218 21.05 -9.69 -6.29
CA PRO A 218 22.00 -9.67 -5.21
C PRO A 218 23.25 -10.51 -5.49
N SER A 219 24.37 -9.81 -5.71
CA SER A 219 25.71 -10.36 -5.91
C SER A 219 26.75 -9.43 -5.28
N ALA A 220 27.97 -9.93 -5.09
CA ALA A 220 29.07 -9.11 -4.57
C ALA A 220 29.37 -7.93 -5.49
N ASP A 221 29.46 -8.18 -6.79
CA ASP A 221 29.81 -7.18 -7.79
C ASP A 221 28.74 -6.08 -7.91
N ASN A 222 27.44 -6.46 -7.81
CA ASN A 222 26.36 -5.50 -7.85
C ASN A 222 26.29 -4.65 -6.56
N LEU A 223 26.65 -5.21 -5.41
CA LEU A 223 26.78 -4.43 -4.17
C LEU A 223 27.95 -3.44 -4.27
N ILE A 224 29.08 -3.84 -4.81
CA ILE A 224 30.23 -2.96 -5.10
C ILE A 224 29.77 -1.83 -6.03
N GLY A 225 29.09 -2.13 -7.12
CA GLY A 225 28.56 -1.12 -8.04
C GLY A 225 27.56 -0.14 -7.40
N LEU A 226 26.81 -0.55 -6.38
CA LEU A 226 25.97 0.37 -5.58
C LEU A 226 26.83 1.30 -4.70
N MET A 227 27.91 0.75 -4.10
CA MET A 227 28.86 1.55 -3.32
C MET A 227 29.57 2.59 -4.18
N ASP A 228 29.98 2.21 -5.38
CA ASP A 228 30.63 3.12 -6.33
C ASP A 228 29.72 4.28 -6.72
N ARG A 229 28.44 3.99 -7.00
CA ARG A 229 27.43 5.03 -7.27
C ARG A 229 27.20 5.94 -6.07
N LEU A 230 27.10 5.37 -4.87
CA LEU A 230 26.93 6.13 -3.62
C LEU A 230 28.12 7.03 -3.36
N THR A 231 29.34 6.51 -3.52
CA THR A 231 30.58 7.29 -3.39
C THR A 231 30.58 8.44 -4.39
N PHE A 232 30.23 8.18 -5.66
CA PHE A 232 30.16 9.22 -6.69
C PHE A 232 29.13 10.32 -6.34
N VAL A 233 27.91 9.98 -5.89
CA VAL A 233 26.90 10.99 -5.51
C VAL A 233 27.43 11.87 -4.36
N ARG A 234 28.15 11.30 -3.41
CA ARG A 234 28.74 12.04 -2.29
C ARG A 234 29.83 13.03 -2.72
N THR A 235 30.51 12.76 -3.84
CA THR A 235 31.50 13.74 -4.37
C THR A 235 30.87 15.06 -4.82
N LEU A 236 29.56 15.06 -5.14
CA LEU A 236 28.81 16.28 -5.47
C LEU A 236 28.65 17.21 -4.28
N ALA A 237 28.85 16.72 -3.06
CA ALA A 237 28.82 17.46 -1.79
C ALA A 237 27.57 18.35 -1.62
N ILE A 238 26.40 17.85 -1.99
CA ILE A 238 25.12 18.57 -1.88
C ILE A 238 24.58 18.38 -0.46
N ASP A 239 24.41 19.48 0.26
CA ASP A 239 23.88 19.50 1.63
C ASP A 239 22.42 18.96 1.66
N PRO A 240 22.14 17.85 2.36
CA PRO A 240 20.79 17.30 2.46
C PRO A 240 19.79 18.22 3.16
N GLN A 241 20.27 19.16 4.01
CA GLN A 241 19.40 20.12 4.72
C GLN A 241 18.69 21.09 3.77
N ARG A 242 19.09 21.15 2.49
CA ARG A 242 18.40 21.98 1.49
C ARG A 242 16.93 21.58 1.29
N GLN A 243 16.59 20.31 1.51
CA GLN A 243 15.20 19.84 1.46
C GLN A 243 14.29 20.58 2.45
N SER A 244 14.78 20.93 3.63
CA SER A 244 14.01 21.64 4.67
C SER A 244 13.77 23.13 4.38
N ARG A 245 14.41 23.68 3.34
CA ARG A 245 14.23 25.08 2.92
C ARG A 245 12.93 25.34 2.16
N ILE A 246 12.23 24.28 1.77
CA ILE A 246 10.96 24.35 1.04
C ILE A 246 9.92 23.46 1.69
N HIS A 247 8.66 23.70 1.37
CA HIS A 247 7.55 22.90 1.92
C HIS A 247 7.69 21.41 1.51
N PRO A 248 7.42 20.45 2.41
CA PRO A 248 7.58 19.00 2.12
C PRO A 248 6.83 18.52 0.88
N GLU A 249 5.60 18.98 0.66
CA GLU A 249 4.83 18.61 -0.53
C GLU A 249 5.48 19.13 -1.83
N ARG A 250 6.05 20.34 -1.78
CA ARG A 250 6.77 20.93 -2.91
C ARG A 250 8.08 20.16 -3.17
N TRP A 251 8.79 19.77 -2.13
CA TRP A 251 9.97 18.90 -2.23
C TRP A 251 9.61 17.58 -2.91
N THR A 252 8.60 16.90 -2.39
CA THR A 252 8.11 15.62 -2.93
C THR A 252 7.77 15.74 -4.42
N GLN A 253 7.15 16.84 -4.84
CA GLN A 253 6.80 17.06 -6.24
C GLN A 253 8.05 17.24 -7.13
N ILE A 254 9.05 18.03 -6.70
CA ILE A 254 10.29 18.22 -7.47
C ILE A 254 11.04 16.90 -7.61
N VAL A 255 11.13 16.11 -6.53
CA VAL A 255 11.71 14.76 -6.53
C VAL A 255 11.00 13.86 -7.54
N ARG A 256 9.67 13.75 -7.45
CA ARG A 256 8.87 12.91 -8.36
C ARG A 256 9.02 13.33 -9.81
N GLU A 257 8.98 14.62 -10.08
CA GLU A 257 9.21 15.14 -11.44
C GLU A 257 10.59 14.74 -11.95
N GLY A 258 11.61 14.82 -11.08
CA GLY A 258 12.95 14.34 -11.37
C GLY A 258 12.99 12.84 -11.67
N ASP A 259 12.42 12.02 -10.81
CA ASP A 259 12.48 10.54 -10.90
C ASP A 259 11.87 10.01 -12.19
N VAL A 260 10.72 10.54 -12.60
CA VAL A 260 10.01 10.07 -13.81
C VAL A 260 10.57 10.65 -15.11
N THR A 261 11.28 11.78 -15.06
CA THR A 261 11.75 12.46 -16.26
C THR A 261 13.08 11.87 -16.74
N PRO A 262 13.17 11.33 -17.97
CA PRO A 262 14.42 10.84 -18.53
C PRO A 262 15.51 11.93 -18.57
N ALA A 263 16.77 11.55 -18.41
CA ALA A 263 17.89 12.49 -18.32
C ALA A 263 17.97 13.45 -19.52
N TRP A 264 17.72 12.95 -20.73
CA TRP A 264 17.71 13.77 -21.94
C TRP A 264 16.62 14.86 -21.92
N LEU A 265 15.48 14.59 -21.32
CA LEU A 265 14.39 15.54 -21.20
C LEU A 265 14.61 16.52 -20.02
N VAL A 266 15.31 16.10 -18.95
CA VAL A 266 15.78 17.02 -17.90
C VAL A 266 16.76 18.05 -18.47
N ALA A 267 17.59 17.67 -19.45
CA ALA A 267 18.50 18.56 -20.14
C ALA A 267 17.75 19.71 -20.87
N ASP A 268 16.54 19.48 -21.34
CA ASP A 268 15.70 20.48 -22.03
C ASP A 268 14.98 21.44 -21.06
N PHE A 269 15.08 21.22 -19.74
CA PHE A 269 14.47 22.13 -18.78
C PHE A 269 15.20 23.49 -18.78
N GLY A 270 14.49 24.59 -18.49
CA GLY A 270 15.13 25.88 -18.24
C GLY A 270 16.13 25.77 -17.08
N ALA A 271 17.26 26.46 -17.15
CA ALA A 271 18.43 26.30 -16.30
C ALA A 271 18.11 26.23 -14.79
N ARG A 272 17.23 27.14 -14.29
CA ARG A 272 16.85 27.15 -12.86
C ARG A 272 16.15 25.87 -12.45
N ARG A 273 15.10 25.46 -13.19
CA ARG A 273 14.34 24.21 -12.94
C ARG A 273 15.24 22.99 -13.07
N ARG A 274 16.08 22.91 -14.11
CA ARG A 274 17.01 21.80 -14.35
C ARG A 274 17.92 21.60 -13.16
N ARG A 275 18.60 22.67 -12.72
CA ARG A 275 19.52 22.61 -11.57
C ARG A 275 18.81 22.26 -10.27
N ALA A 276 17.63 22.82 -9.98
CA ALA A 276 16.85 22.47 -8.80
C ALA A 276 16.43 20.99 -8.82
N THR A 277 16.04 20.47 -9.98
CA THR A 277 15.75 19.04 -10.16
C THR A 277 16.99 18.18 -9.91
N LEU A 278 18.17 18.57 -10.40
CA LEU A 278 19.42 17.83 -10.19
C LEU A 278 19.87 17.87 -8.71
N VAL A 279 19.69 18.99 -8.01
CA VAL A 279 19.91 19.06 -6.55
C VAL A 279 19.01 18.07 -5.81
N ALA A 280 17.71 18.07 -6.13
CA ALA A 280 16.76 17.16 -5.51
C ALA A 280 17.14 15.69 -5.80
N GLN A 281 17.53 15.40 -7.04
CA GLN A 281 17.98 14.06 -7.43
C GLN A 281 19.28 13.64 -6.73
N ALA A 282 20.26 14.52 -6.55
CA ALA A 282 21.49 14.20 -5.82
C ALA A 282 21.19 13.78 -4.37
N ILE A 283 20.33 14.53 -3.68
CA ILE A 283 19.93 14.23 -2.28
C ILE A 283 19.17 12.92 -2.20
N THR A 284 18.18 12.72 -3.04
CA THR A 284 17.31 11.52 -2.98
C THR A 284 18.01 10.26 -3.48
N LEU A 285 18.90 10.38 -4.47
CA LEU A 285 19.71 9.26 -4.95
C LEU A 285 20.73 8.80 -3.89
N GLU A 286 21.32 9.69 -3.11
CA GLU A 286 22.18 9.28 -2.00
C GLU A 286 21.40 8.41 -1.00
N GLN A 287 20.20 8.84 -0.60
CA GLN A 287 19.31 8.07 0.28
C GLN A 287 18.92 6.72 -0.33
N ALA A 288 18.46 6.73 -1.59
CA ALA A 288 18.00 5.53 -2.28
C ALA A 288 19.14 4.51 -2.51
N LEU A 289 20.34 4.96 -2.87
CA LEU A 289 21.50 4.10 -3.04
C LEU A 289 21.97 3.51 -1.70
N THR A 290 21.94 4.30 -0.62
CA THR A 290 22.23 3.83 0.73
C THR A 290 21.26 2.72 1.13
N ASP A 291 19.95 2.94 0.95
CA ASP A 291 18.91 1.95 1.25
C ASP A 291 19.04 0.68 0.40
N ALA A 292 19.32 0.85 -0.90
CA ALA A 292 19.55 -0.27 -1.82
C ALA A 292 20.77 -1.11 -1.43
N ALA A 293 21.88 -0.46 -1.01
CA ALA A 293 23.08 -1.14 -0.57
C ALA A 293 22.86 -1.95 0.71
N VAL A 294 22.21 -1.37 1.72
CA VAL A 294 21.86 -2.06 2.97
C VAL A 294 20.90 -3.22 2.71
N THR A 295 19.91 -3.00 1.84
CA THR A 295 18.96 -4.04 1.43
C THR A 295 19.66 -5.19 0.71
N MET A 296 20.57 -4.90 -0.24
CA MET A 296 21.32 -5.91 -0.97
C MET A 296 22.26 -6.68 -0.04
N PHE A 297 22.96 -6.00 0.85
CA PHE A 297 23.77 -6.63 1.90
C PHE A 297 22.91 -7.59 2.75
N SER A 298 21.76 -7.13 3.22
CA SER A 298 20.84 -7.96 4.02
C SER A 298 20.41 -9.24 3.27
N LYS A 299 20.12 -9.12 1.96
CA LYS A 299 19.79 -10.27 1.10
C LYS A 299 20.99 -11.21 0.91
N LEU A 300 22.19 -10.70 0.71
CA LEU A 300 23.40 -11.52 0.54
C LEU A 300 23.71 -12.35 1.79
N ILE A 301 23.72 -11.72 2.96
CA ILE A 301 23.92 -12.43 4.24
C ILE A 301 22.75 -13.42 4.49
N GLY A 302 21.51 -13.02 4.22
CA GLY A 302 20.35 -13.91 4.34
C GLY A 302 20.47 -15.17 3.46
N ARG A 303 20.83 -15.03 2.20
CA ARG A 303 21.06 -16.13 1.26
C ARG A 303 22.22 -17.05 1.70
N LEU A 304 23.28 -16.46 2.27
CA LEU A 304 24.40 -17.22 2.79
C LEU A 304 23.93 -18.22 3.87
N PHE A 305 23.22 -17.71 4.89
CA PHE A 305 22.72 -18.55 5.99
C PHE A 305 21.59 -19.49 5.55
N ALA A 306 20.73 -19.09 4.61
CA ALA A 306 19.71 -19.98 4.04
C ALA A 306 20.35 -21.20 3.35
N ARG A 307 21.41 -20.99 2.56
CA ARG A 307 22.18 -22.07 1.92
C ARG A 307 22.90 -22.94 2.95
N ALA A 308 23.50 -22.34 3.99
CA ALA A 308 24.14 -23.08 5.08
C ALA A 308 23.12 -23.97 5.80
N ASN A 309 21.92 -23.46 6.11
CA ASN A 309 20.85 -24.24 6.73
C ASN A 309 20.30 -25.35 5.82
N ALA A 310 20.16 -25.09 4.52
CA ALA A 310 19.74 -26.11 3.55
C ALA A 310 20.77 -27.26 3.46
N ARG A 311 22.06 -26.92 3.43
CA ARG A 311 23.16 -27.90 3.47
C ARG A 311 23.16 -28.69 4.78
N ARG A 312 23.00 -28.02 5.91
CA ARG A 312 22.85 -28.65 7.22
C ARG A 312 21.71 -29.66 7.21
N LYS A 313 20.53 -29.26 6.75
CA LYS A 313 19.35 -30.13 6.64
C LYS A 313 19.63 -31.35 5.74
N LYS A 314 20.29 -31.12 4.59
CA LYS A 314 20.66 -32.21 3.68
C LYS A 314 21.61 -33.21 4.35
N ARG A 315 22.69 -32.74 4.97
CA ARG A 315 23.64 -33.59 5.75
C ARG A 315 22.92 -34.35 6.87
N TYR A 316 21.99 -33.71 7.58
CA TYR A 316 21.19 -34.34 8.62
C TYR A 316 20.33 -35.49 8.09
N VAL A 317 19.67 -35.29 6.93
CA VAL A 317 18.84 -36.32 6.28
C VAL A 317 19.72 -37.47 5.78
N GLU A 318 20.88 -37.19 5.19
CA GLU A 318 21.85 -38.19 4.75
C GLU A 318 22.36 -39.01 5.95
N ALA A 319 22.75 -38.34 7.04
CA ALA A 319 23.16 -39.01 8.29
C ALA A 319 22.03 -39.84 8.92
N GLN A 320 20.77 -39.46 8.83
CA GLN A 320 19.64 -40.31 9.30
C GLN A 320 19.51 -41.61 8.49
N GLN A 321 19.73 -41.57 7.17
CA GLN A 321 19.68 -42.79 6.34
C GLN A 321 20.80 -43.73 6.72
N ASP A 322 22.00 -43.21 6.93
CA ASP A 322 23.16 -43.99 7.37
C ASP A 322 23.01 -44.49 8.81
N THR A 323 22.44 -43.65 9.71
CA THR A 323 22.10 -44.08 11.09
C THR A 323 21.13 -45.26 11.10
N THR A 324 20.18 -45.34 10.16
CA THR A 324 19.25 -46.47 10.06
C THR A 324 19.97 -47.78 9.68
N LYS A 325 20.97 -47.69 8.80
CA LYS A 325 21.81 -48.86 8.44
C LYS A 325 22.61 -49.36 9.65
N VAL A 326 23.26 -48.39 10.32
CA VAL A 326 24.06 -48.67 11.53
C VAL A 326 23.19 -49.24 12.67
N LEU A 327 22.01 -48.69 12.89
CA LEU A 327 21.08 -49.24 13.91
C LEU A 327 20.59 -50.63 13.55
N ARG A 328 20.38 -50.96 12.29
CA ARG A 328 20.06 -52.33 11.86
C ARG A 328 21.23 -53.27 12.14
N LEU A 329 22.44 -52.87 11.77
CA LEU A 329 23.64 -53.65 12.05
C LEU A 329 23.84 -53.82 13.56
N PHE A 330 23.66 -52.78 14.36
CA PHE A 330 23.74 -52.88 15.83
C PHE A 330 22.68 -53.79 16.41
N ARG A 331 21.44 -53.74 15.94
CA ARG A 331 20.36 -54.65 16.33
C ARG A 331 20.72 -56.10 16.03
N ASP A 332 21.24 -56.35 14.84
CA ASP A 332 21.60 -57.71 14.41
C ASP A 332 22.82 -58.22 15.18
N THR A 333 23.77 -57.35 15.53
CA THR A 333 24.89 -57.63 16.43
C THR A 333 24.41 -57.98 17.86
N LEU A 334 23.48 -57.19 18.43
CA LEU A 334 22.89 -57.48 19.75
C LEU A 334 22.14 -58.81 19.74
N ARG A 335 21.38 -59.13 18.70
CA ARG A 335 20.67 -60.38 18.54
C ARG A 335 21.64 -61.60 18.49
N ALA A 336 22.75 -61.42 17.75
CA ALA A 336 23.79 -62.48 17.68
C ALA A 336 24.44 -62.67 19.04
N LEU A 337 24.76 -61.65 19.81
CA LEU A 337 25.31 -61.73 21.15
C LEU A 337 24.33 -62.40 22.14
N VAL A 338 23.05 -62.04 22.10
CA VAL A 338 22.02 -62.74 22.91
C VAL A 338 21.95 -64.20 22.55
N THR A 339 21.94 -64.57 21.26
CA THR A 339 21.95 -65.99 20.81
C THR A 339 23.17 -66.70 21.30
N ALA A 340 24.35 -66.08 21.31
CA ALA A 340 25.56 -66.63 21.82
C ALA A 340 25.47 -66.96 23.34
N SER A 341 24.91 -66.05 24.11
CA SER A 341 24.65 -66.18 25.53
C SER A 341 23.66 -67.32 25.80
N ASP A 342 22.56 -67.39 25.05
CA ASP A 342 21.52 -68.40 25.24
C ASP A 342 21.98 -69.83 24.86
N THR A 343 22.88 -69.90 23.87
CA THR A 343 23.36 -71.20 23.35
C THR A 343 24.71 -71.61 23.91
N GLY A 344 25.37 -70.86 24.74
CA GLY A 344 26.72 -71.08 25.26
C GLY A 344 27.84 -71.15 24.21
N ARG A 345 27.58 -70.75 22.96
CA ARG A 345 28.57 -70.71 21.87
C ARG A 345 29.48 -69.49 22.03
N ASN A 346 30.71 -69.57 21.41
CA ASN A 346 31.60 -68.39 21.35
C ASN A 346 30.95 -67.25 20.66
N ALA A 347 31.00 -66.07 21.29
CA ALA A 347 30.34 -64.89 20.78
C ALA A 347 30.86 -64.38 19.43
N ILE A 348 32.15 -64.61 19.17
CA ILE A 348 32.79 -64.19 17.89
C ILE A 348 32.31 -65.08 16.76
N ASP A 349 32.20 -66.42 17.01
CA ASP A 349 31.75 -67.38 16.00
C ASP A 349 30.28 -67.17 15.63
N VAL A 350 29.44 -66.80 16.60
CA VAL A 350 28.02 -66.44 16.34
C VAL A 350 27.85 -65.11 15.66
N LEU A 351 28.71 -64.16 15.97
CA LEU A 351 28.74 -62.87 15.28
C LEU A 351 29.14 -63.02 13.84
N ASP A 352 30.16 -63.85 13.56
CA ASP A 352 30.62 -64.02 12.17
C ASP A 352 29.55 -64.78 11.35
N ASP A 353 28.92 -65.86 11.99
CA ASP A 353 27.88 -66.67 11.36
C ASP A 353 26.62 -65.87 11.05
N LYS A 354 26.16 -64.94 11.94
CA LYS A 354 24.88 -64.21 11.80
C LYS A 354 25.00 -62.83 11.21
N VAL A 355 26.13 -62.13 11.37
CA VAL A 355 26.31 -60.72 10.96
C VAL A 355 27.46 -60.57 9.96
N GLY A 356 28.52 -61.40 10.11
CA GLY A 356 29.78 -61.32 9.38
C GLY A 356 30.76 -60.35 10.02
N TRP A 357 31.87 -60.88 10.56
CA TRP A 357 32.90 -60.07 11.19
C TRP A 357 33.50 -59.01 10.27
N HIS A 358 33.71 -59.35 9.02
CA HIS A 358 34.18 -58.41 7.98
C HIS A 358 33.23 -57.23 7.78
N ARG A 359 31.94 -57.46 7.86
CA ARG A 359 30.92 -56.42 7.75
C ARG A 359 30.91 -55.46 8.93
N LEU A 360 31.19 -55.92 10.13
CA LEU A 360 31.37 -55.07 11.32
C LEU A 360 32.61 -54.21 11.20
N LEU A 361 33.75 -54.81 10.76
CA LEU A 361 34.98 -54.03 10.53
C LEU A 361 34.84 -52.95 9.44
N GLN A 362 34.10 -53.25 8.35
CA GLN A 362 33.81 -52.26 7.30
C GLN A 362 32.93 -51.11 7.80
N ALA A 363 32.02 -51.38 8.75
CA ALA A 363 31.13 -50.38 9.31
C ALA A 363 31.82 -49.45 10.35
N GLN A 364 32.95 -49.87 10.94
CA GLN A 364 33.63 -49.09 11.98
C GLN A 364 33.99 -47.68 11.58
N PRO A 365 34.63 -47.39 10.42
CA PRO A 365 34.94 -46.02 10.03
C PRO A 365 33.67 -45.18 9.73
N GLU A 366 32.60 -45.82 9.25
CA GLU A 366 31.32 -45.15 9.05
C GLU A 366 30.68 -44.74 10.38
N VAL A 367 30.70 -45.60 11.37
CA VAL A 367 30.22 -45.30 12.72
C VAL A 367 31.04 -44.21 13.39
N GLU A 368 32.37 -44.25 13.28
CA GLU A 368 33.24 -43.22 13.81
C GLU A 368 33.00 -41.86 13.14
N ALA A 369 32.75 -41.81 11.83
CA ALA A 369 32.38 -40.59 11.10
C ALA A 369 31.03 -40.02 11.56
N MET A 370 30.06 -40.90 11.87
CA MET A 370 28.73 -40.46 12.35
C MET A 370 28.77 -39.87 13.77
N VAL A 371 29.66 -40.40 14.63
CA VAL A 371 29.81 -39.91 16.02
C VAL A 371 30.47 -38.52 16.03
N ARG A 372 31.25 -38.17 14.99
CA ARG A 372 32.02 -36.92 14.99
C ARG A 372 31.27 -35.67 14.63
N ASP A 373 30.28 -35.67 13.73
CA ASP A 373 29.62 -34.41 13.30
C ASP A 373 28.28 -34.63 12.55
N ALA A 374 27.27 -35.08 13.23
CA ALA A 374 25.94 -35.20 12.63
C ALA A 374 25.23 -33.85 12.38
N ASP A 375 25.63 -32.77 13.04
CA ASP A 375 24.93 -31.46 12.97
C ASP A 375 25.89 -30.24 13.01
N PRO A 376 26.56 -29.94 11.89
CA PRO A 376 27.48 -28.78 11.82
C PRO A 376 26.74 -27.46 12.01
N ASP A 377 27.34 -26.55 12.79
CA ASP A 377 26.78 -25.21 12.98
C ASP A 377 26.66 -24.46 11.64
N PRO A 378 25.55 -23.78 11.36
CA PRO A 378 25.37 -22.97 10.15
C PRO A 378 26.45 -21.93 9.93
N LEU A 379 27.10 -21.43 11.00
CA LEU A 379 28.19 -20.46 10.90
C LEU A 379 29.43 -21.11 10.25
N LEU A 380 29.76 -22.36 10.59
CA LEU A 380 30.86 -23.10 9.97
C LEU A 380 30.63 -23.32 8.47
N LEU A 381 29.40 -23.72 8.11
CA LEU A 381 29.02 -23.93 6.71
C LEU A 381 28.98 -22.60 5.91
N ALA A 382 28.64 -21.50 6.54
CA ALA A 382 28.71 -20.17 5.95
C ALA A 382 30.15 -19.72 5.68
N ALA A 383 31.08 -20.09 6.57
CA ALA A 383 32.51 -19.73 6.44
C ALA A 383 33.18 -20.39 5.21
N GLU A 384 32.65 -21.48 4.68
CA GLU A 384 33.15 -22.07 3.43
C GLU A 384 33.04 -21.10 2.23
N ARG A 385 32.17 -20.12 2.31
CA ARG A 385 31.99 -19.09 1.26
C ARG A 385 32.55 -17.72 1.62
N TYR A 386 33.46 -17.65 2.56
CA TYR A 386 34.08 -16.42 3.04
C TYR A 386 34.75 -15.59 1.91
N SER A 387 35.33 -16.25 0.89
CA SER A 387 35.94 -15.56 -0.25
C SER A 387 34.98 -14.63 -1.00
N THR A 388 33.71 -15.01 -1.08
CA THR A 388 32.66 -14.18 -1.69
C THR A 388 32.33 -12.95 -0.83
N ILE A 389 32.28 -13.12 0.50
CA ILE A 389 31.95 -12.05 1.45
C ILE A 389 33.04 -11.02 1.49
N ARG A 390 34.29 -11.48 1.55
CA ARG A 390 35.49 -10.63 1.61
C ARG A 390 35.57 -9.64 0.43
N LYS A 391 34.96 -9.94 -0.74
CA LYS A 391 35.01 -9.05 -1.91
C LYS A 391 34.38 -7.69 -1.64
N TYR A 392 33.29 -7.63 -0.88
CA TYR A 392 32.51 -6.41 -0.70
C TYR A 392 32.55 -5.85 0.73
N THR A 393 32.92 -6.65 1.73
CA THR A 393 32.81 -6.23 3.15
C THR A 393 33.60 -4.97 3.46
N ALA A 394 34.83 -4.88 2.92
CA ALA A 394 35.69 -3.73 3.17
C ALA A 394 35.03 -2.43 2.72
N GLN A 395 34.68 -2.36 1.45
CA GLN A 395 34.01 -1.18 0.87
C GLN A 395 32.67 -0.88 1.53
N PHE A 396 31.85 -1.92 1.84
CA PHE A 396 30.57 -1.75 2.50
C PHE A 396 30.68 -1.12 3.88
N LEU A 397 31.62 -1.63 4.69
CA LEU A 397 31.84 -1.08 6.03
C LEU A 397 32.47 0.33 6.00
N GLU A 398 33.35 0.61 5.03
CA GLU A 398 34.00 1.92 4.89
C GLU A 398 33.02 3.00 4.39
N THR A 399 32.23 2.70 3.38
CA THR A 399 31.31 3.66 2.73
C THR A 399 30.16 4.05 3.63
N LEU A 400 29.69 3.17 4.53
CA LEU A 400 28.53 3.40 5.38
C LEU A 400 28.92 3.76 6.82
N THR A 401 28.23 4.78 7.37
CA THR A 401 28.33 5.17 8.78
C THR A 401 27.19 4.51 9.56
N PHE A 402 27.57 3.61 10.47
CA PHE A 402 26.60 2.91 11.32
C PHE A 402 26.49 3.61 12.68
N CYS A 403 25.26 3.83 13.15
CA CYS A 403 24.94 4.50 14.40
C CYS A 403 24.10 3.60 15.32
N SER A 404 24.15 3.85 16.64
CA SER A 404 23.36 3.14 17.66
C SER A 404 22.93 4.10 18.75
N SER A 405 21.78 3.86 19.36
CA SER A 405 21.31 4.59 20.55
C SER A 405 22.14 4.28 21.82
N ARG A 406 22.90 3.18 21.80
CA ARG A 406 23.72 2.75 22.94
C ARG A 406 25.07 3.45 22.91
N LYS A 407 25.44 4.12 24.00
CA LYS A 407 26.71 4.88 24.11
C LYS A 407 27.95 4.01 23.87
N HIS A 408 27.93 2.72 24.27
CA HIS A 408 29.00 1.74 24.08
C HIS A 408 28.46 0.48 23.43
N ASP A 409 28.37 0.46 22.11
CA ASP A 409 27.84 -0.69 21.36
C ASP A 409 28.95 -1.63 20.93
N SER A 410 28.94 -2.85 21.43
CA SER A 410 29.93 -3.88 21.10
C SER A 410 29.97 -4.22 19.61
N LEU A 411 28.85 -4.09 18.88
CA LEU A 411 28.81 -4.34 17.43
C LEU A 411 29.50 -3.22 16.67
N LEU A 412 29.27 -1.94 17.05
CA LEU A 412 29.98 -0.81 16.43
C LEU A 412 31.49 -0.89 16.68
N ALA A 413 31.88 -1.27 17.90
CA ALA A 413 33.29 -1.51 18.23
C ALA A 413 33.88 -2.67 17.39
N ALA A 414 33.13 -3.72 17.15
CA ALA A 414 33.54 -4.83 16.28
C ALA A 414 33.70 -4.39 14.82
N ILE A 415 32.77 -3.57 14.32
CA ILE A 415 32.86 -2.98 12.96
C ILE A 415 34.14 -2.12 12.84
N GLY A 416 34.43 -1.29 13.85
CA GLY A 416 35.70 -0.52 13.92
C GLY A 416 36.93 -1.42 13.86
N THR A 417 36.91 -2.52 14.62
CA THR A 417 38.00 -3.53 14.58
C THR A 417 38.12 -4.16 13.18
N LEU A 418 37.03 -4.53 12.53
CA LEU A 418 37.08 -5.08 11.17
C LEU A 418 37.62 -4.08 10.16
N LYS A 419 37.23 -2.79 10.22
CA LYS A 419 37.81 -1.71 9.39
C LYS A 419 39.35 -1.63 9.57
N THR A 420 39.80 -1.59 10.81
CA THR A 420 41.23 -1.54 11.11
C THR A 420 41.98 -2.75 10.56
N LEU A 421 41.44 -3.96 10.70
CA LEU A 421 42.05 -5.20 10.18
C LEU A 421 42.08 -5.22 8.64
N GLN A 422 41.11 -4.60 7.99
CA GLN A 422 41.01 -4.50 6.53
C GLN A 422 42.06 -3.54 5.99
N VAL A 423 42.17 -2.32 6.57
CA VAL A 423 43.16 -1.32 6.20
C VAL A 423 44.59 -1.86 6.39
N ALA A 424 44.83 -2.54 7.52
CA ALA A 424 46.13 -3.16 7.82
C ALA A 424 46.39 -4.48 7.06
N ASN A 425 45.47 -4.93 6.22
CA ASN A 425 45.50 -6.22 5.49
C ASN A 425 45.88 -7.42 6.38
N ARG A 426 45.59 -7.38 7.69
CA ARG A 426 45.86 -8.46 8.64
C ARG A 426 44.95 -9.63 8.40
N ARG A 427 45.48 -10.85 8.31
CA ARG A 427 44.71 -12.09 8.11
C ARG A 427 44.27 -12.73 9.42
N THR A 428 44.95 -12.45 10.51
CA THR A 428 44.68 -13.01 11.85
C THR A 428 43.83 -12.07 12.69
N LEU A 429 43.02 -12.65 13.56
CA LEU A 429 42.22 -11.92 14.53
C LEU A 429 43.06 -11.65 15.78
N PRO A 430 43.07 -10.43 16.36
CA PRO A 430 43.68 -10.16 17.65
C PRO A 430 43.04 -10.99 18.78
N GLU A 431 43.81 -11.30 19.81
CA GLU A 431 43.33 -12.04 20.98
C GLU A 431 42.17 -11.31 21.70
N ARG A 432 42.24 -10.00 21.76
CA ARG A 432 41.21 -9.16 22.38
C ARG A 432 40.42 -8.39 21.31
N VAL A 433 39.20 -8.81 21.08
CA VAL A 433 38.23 -8.16 20.19
C VAL A 433 36.87 -8.03 20.86
N PRO A 434 36.03 -7.05 20.44
CA PRO A 434 34.67 -6.93 20.97
C PRO A 434 33.82 -8.16 20.67
N VAL A 435 33.24 -8.81 21.68
CA VAL A 435 32.45 -10.05 21.56
C VAL A 435 31.05 -9.94 22.19
N GLY A 436 30.72 -8.83 22.82
CA GLY A 436 29.45 -8.65 23.55
C GLY A 436 28.20 -8.77 22.67
N HIS A 437 28.33 -8.57 21.36
CA HIS A 437 27.26 -8.73 20.38
C HIS A 437 27.04 -10.18 19.93
N LEU A 438 27.97 -11.09 20.23
CA LEU A 438 27.94 -12.48 19.78
C LEU A 438 27.28 -13.41 20.81
N SER A 439 26.58 -14.43 20.33
CA SER A 439 26.05 -15.50 21.19
C SER A 439 27.18 -16.32 21.83
N ALA A 440 26.89 -16.96 22.98
CA ALA A 440 27.84 -17.84 23.64
C ALA A 440 28.34 -18.96 22.69
N ARG A 441 27.42 -19.53 21.91
CA ARG A 441 27.74 -20.58 20.90
C ARG A 441 28.69 -20.05 19.82
N SER A 442 28.40 -18.85 19.25
CA SER A 442 29.26 -18.24 18.24
C SER A 442 30.65 -17.94 18.81
N ARG A 443 30.73 -17.44 20.06
CA ARG A 443 32.01 -17.19 20.73
C ARG A 443 32.86 -18.46 20.86
N LYS A 444 32.25 -19.59 21.30
CA LYS A 444 32.93 -20.88 21.41
C LYS A 444 33.48 -21.35 20.06
N LEU A 445 32.78 -21.14 18.96
CA LEU A 445 33.23 -21.51 17.62
C LEU A 445 34.38 -20.64 17.12
N ILE A 446 34.33 -19.33 17.40
CA ILE A 446 35.31 -18.34 16.95
C ILE A 446 36.65 -18.50 17.71
N PHE A 447 36.60 -18.75 19.02
CA PHE A 447 37.74 -18.92 19.93
C PHE A 447 37.93 -20.39 20.36
N GLY A 448 37.82 -21.31 19.40
CA GLY A 448 38.10 -22.75 19.66
C GLY A 448 39.59 -23.06 19.85
N ASP A 449 39.90 -24.34 20.05
CA ASP A 449 41.23 -24.86 20.38
C ASP A 449 42.34 -24.48 19.35
N ALA A 450 41.95 -24.21 18.10
CA ALA A 450 42.84 -23.79 17.02
C ALA A 450 43.20 -22.29 17.05
N GLY A 451 42.68 -21.53 18.04
CA GLY A 451 42.83 -20.06 18.14
C GLY A 451 41.73 -19.26 17.44
N PRO A 452 41.79 -17.92 17.52
CA PRO A 452 40.72 -17.05 17.03
C PRO A 452 40.58 -17.09 15.48
N ASP A 453 39.40 -17.49 14.97
CA ASP A 453 39.15 -17.52 13.52
C ASP A 453 38.45 -16.21 13.04
N ARG A 454 39.21 -15.41 12.26
CA ARG A 454 38.72 -14.17 11.68
C ARG A 454 37.55 -14.35 10.77
N ARG A 455 37.47 -15.41 9.98
CA ARG A 455 36.39 -15.65 9.03
C ARG A 455 35.06 -15.85 9.76
N LEU A 456 35.06 -16.65 10.81
CA LEU A 456 33.90 -16.89 11.67
C LEU A 456 33.48 -15.60 12.39
N TYR A 457 34.47 -14.83 12.92
CA TYR A 457 34.17 -13.57 13.59
C TYR A 457 33.53 -12.54 12.65
N GLU A 458 34.07 -12.36 11.45
CA GLU A 458 33.55 -11.41 10.47
C GLU A 458 32.13 -11.80 10.02
N ILE A 459 31.89 -13.08 9.67
CA ILE A 459 30.55 -13.55 9.25
C ILE A 459 29.53 -13.42 10.38
N ALA A 460 29.90 -13.78 11.60
CA ALA A 460 29.02 -13.68 12.77
C ALA A 460 28.67 -12.22 13.06
N THR A 461 29.65 -11.30 12.98
CA THR A 461 29.46 -9.86 13.15
C THR A 461 28.53 -9.29 12.08
N LEU A 462 28.73 -9.65 10.79
CA LEU A 462 27.86 -9.23 9.68
C LEU A 462 26.45 -9.79 9.79
N ALA A 463 26.29 -11.01 10.31
CA ALA A 463 24.95 -11.57 10.57
C ALA A 463 24.21 -10.80 11.66
N VAL A 464 24.89 -10.43 12.74
CA VAL A 464 24.30 -9.60 13.80
C VAL A 464 24.01 -8.19 13.29
N LEU A 465 24.91 -7.61 12.48
CA LEU A 465 24.70 -6.29 11.84
C LEU A 465 23.42 -6.32 10.99
N ARG A 466 23.25 -7.32 10.13
CA ARG A 466 22.02 -7.49 9.34
C ARG A 466 20.77 -7.51 10.22
N ASP A 467 20.78 -8.32 11.28
CA ASP A 467 19.61 -8.48 12.13
C ASP A 467 19.28 -7.17 12.89
N ARG A 468 20.31 -6.44 13.34
CA ARG A 468 20.15 -5.17 14.07
C ARG A 468 19.82 -3.97 13.16
N LEU A 469 20.22 -4.00 11.89
CA LEU A 469 19.74 -3.04 10.88
C LEU A 469 18.24 -3.26 10.56
N ARG A 470 17.82 -4.51 10.49
CA ARG A 470 16.41 -4.84 10.23
C ARG A 470 15.49 -4.50 11.42
N SER A 471 15.98 -4.64 12.66
CA SER A 471 15.22 -4.25 13.85
C SER A 471 15.25 -2.75 14.13
N GLY A 472 16.15 -2.00 13.52
CA GLY A 472 16.35 -0.57 13.79
C GLY A 472 17.19 -0.26 15.04
N ASP A 473 17.77 -1.27 15.71
CA ASP A 473 18.69 -1.07 16.84
C ASP A 473 20.02 -0.44 16.38
N ILE A 474 20.39 -0.66 15.13
CA ILE A 474 21.44 0.05 14.39
C ILE A 474 20.81 0.68 13.16
N TRP A 475 21.23 1.90 12.87
CA TRP A 475 20.80 2.60 11.65
C TRP A 475 22.00 3.11 10.86
N VAL A 476 21.74 3.57 9.65
CA VAL A 476 22.76 4.10 8.75
C VAL A 476 22.49 5.58 8.51
N GLU A 477 23.51 6.41 8.72
CA GLU A 477 23.44 7.84 8.45
C GLU A 477 23.12 8.10 6.96
N GLY A 478 22.18 9.02 6.69
CA GLY A 478 21.74 9.32 5.32
C GLY A 478 20.75 8.31 4.72
N SER A 479 20.39 7.25 5.44
CA SER A 479 19.35 6.30 5.01
C SER A 479 17.95 6.83 5.32
N HIS A 480 16.99 6.58 4.40
CA HIS A 480 15.58 6.84 4.66
C HIS A 480 14.88 5.60 5.27
N ALA A 481 15.15 4.41 4.74
CA ALA A 481 14.51 3.17 5.21
C ALA A 481 15.12 2.64 6.51
N PHE A 482 16.45 2.86 6.74
CA PHE A 482 17.18 2.38 7.91
C PHE A 482 17.60 3.53 8.85
N ARG A 483 16.70 4.50 9.06
CA ARG A 483 16.81 5.57 10.06
C ARG A 483 16.28 5.10 11.43
N PRO A 484 16.54 5.81 12.55
CA PRO A 484 15.99 5.46 13.86
C PRO A 484 14.47 5.31 13.83
N MET A 485 13.92 4.43 14.69
CA MET A 485 12.47 4.20 14.73
C MET A 485 11.70 5.45 15.16
N ASP A 486 12.24 6.21 16.12
CA ASP A 486 11.63 7.44 16.63
C ASP A 486 11.46 8.51 15.53
N GLU A 487 12.35 8.54 14.54
CA GLU A 487 12.26 9.46 13.39
C GLU A 487 11.23 9.01 12.34
N GLN A 488 10.72 7.78 12.44
CA GLN A 488 9.66 7.27 11.55
C GLN A 488 8.27 7.55 12.10
N LEU A 489 8.15 7.67 13.42
CA LEU A 489 6.91 7.99 14.08
C LEU A 489 6.63 9.50 14.04
N MET A 490 5.39 9.89 14.32
CA MET A 490 5.08 11.30 14.46
C MET A 490 5.93 11.94 15.56
N PRO A 491 6.28 13.23 15.46
CA PRO A 491 7.02 13.91 16.51
C PRO A 491 6.30 13.84 17.86
N LYS A 492 7.05 13.52 18.93
CA LYS A 492 6.47 13.42 20.30
C LYS A 492 5.64 14.64 20.73
N PRO A 493 6.02 15.91 20.43
CA PRO A 493 5.19 17.04 20.75
C PRO A 493 3.82 17.02 20.06
N ALA A 494 3.76 16.56 18.79
CA ALA A 494 2.51 16.43 18.04
C ALA A 494 1.63 15.33 18.64
N PHE A 495 2.21 14.19 19.01
CA PHE A 495 1.50 13.11 19.71
C PHE A 495 0.93 13.61 21.06
N THR A 496 1.73 14.33 21.85
CA THR A 496 1.30 14.87 23.14
C THR A 496 0.14 15.85 22.97
N ALA A 497 0.17 16.69 21.94
CA ALA A 497 -0.92 17.60 21.62
C ALA A 497 -2.22 16.87 21.24
N LEU A 498 -2.14 15.86 20.34
CA LEU A 498 -3.29 15.03 19.96
C LEU A 498 -3.86 14.25 21.16
N LYS A 499 -3.00 13.71 22.01
CA LYS A 499 -3.41 13.02 23.23
C LYS A 499 -4.14 13.96 24.21
N ALA A 500 -3.65 15.19 24.37
CA ALA A 500 -4.26 16.19 25.25
C ALA A 500 -5.61 16.71 24.74
N SER A 501 -5.84 16.73 23.42
CA SER A 501 -7.12 17.10 22.80
C SER A 501 -8.12 15.96 22.69
N ASP A 502 -7.77 14.76 23.13
CA ASP A 502 -8.54 13.52 22.99
C ASP A 502 -8.87 13.16 21.53
N ASP A 503 -8.01 13.55 20.59
CA ASP A 503 -8.19 13.41 19.14
C ASP A 503 -7.21 12.40 18.51
N LEU A 504 -6.90 11.31 19.25
CA LEU A 504 -6.00 10.27 18.74
C LEU A 504 -6.65 9.40 17.64
N GLY A 505 -7.98 9.36 17.56
CA GLY A 505 -8.72 8.55 16.60
C GLY A 505 -8.46 7.05 16.73
N LEU A 506 -8.14 6.55 17.93
CA LEU A 506 -7.82 5.16 18.23
C LEU A 506 -9.03 4.40 18.78
N GLY A 507 -9.03 3.07 18.57
CA GLY A 507 -10.10 2.19 19.03
C GLY A 507 -9.99 1.73 20.50
N VAL A 508 -9.04 2.27 21.25
CA VAL A 508 -8.76 1.90 22.64
C VAL A 508 -8.74 3.15 23.52
N PRO A 509 -9.11 3.05 24.81
CA PRO A 509 -9.01 4.16 25.75
C PRO A 509 -7.55 4.58 25.97
N GLN A 510 -7.34 5.84 26.33
CA GLN A 510 -6.01 6.34 26.66
C GLN A 510 -5.42 5.70 27.92
N ASP A 511 -6.26 5.20 28.82
CA ASP A 511 -5.86 4.53 30.05
C ASP A 511 -5.80 3.01 29.90
N ALA A 512 -4.60 2.45 30.10
CA ALA A 512 -4.34 1.02 30.06
C ALA A 512 -5.14 0.21 31.10
N ILE A 513 -5.39 0.78 32.29
CA ILE A 513 -6.06 0.08 33.38
C ILE A 513 -7.51 -0.17 33.01
N SER A 514 -8.19 0.84 32.47
CA SER A 514 -9.57 0.74 31.98
C SER A 514 -9.68 -0.33 30.91
N TYR A 515 -8.82 -0.30 29.89
CA TYR A 515 -8.79 -1.29 28.81
C TYR A 515 -8.59 -2.73 29.31
N LEU A 516 -7.55 -2.96 30.14
CA LEU A 516 -7.23 -4.29 30.66
C LEU A 516 -8.28 -4.81 31.64
N SER A 517 -8.94 -3.93 32.40
CA SER A 517 -10.03 -4.31 33.30
C SER A 517 -11.25 -4.81 32.54
N GLU A 518 -11.66 -4.12 31.51
CA GLU A 518 -12.77 -4.52 30.64
C GLU A 518 -12.45 -5.81 29.88
N ALA A 519 -11.24 -5.90 29.30
CA ALA A 519 -10.79 -7.10 28.59
C ALA A 519 -10.73 -8.33 29.54
N ARG A 520 -10.29 -8.18 30.79
CA ARG A 520 -10.29 -9.25 31.80
C ARG A 520 -11.69 -9.79 32.05
N GLN A 521 -12.66 -8.90 32.27
CA GLN A 521 -14.06 -9.29 32.51
C GLN A 521 -14.62 -10.02 31.28
N THR A 522 -14.36 -9.50 30.09
CA THR A 522 -14.82 -10.06 28.81
C THR A 522 -14.23 -11.46 28.54
N VAL A 523 -12.92 -11.62 28.74
CA VAL A 523 -12.23 -12.92 28.57
C VAL A 523 -12.78 -13.95 29.56
N ASP A 524 -12.88 -13.61 30.85
CA ASP A 524 -13.36 -14.52 31.90
C ASP A 524 -14.81 -14.96 31.63
N PHE A 525 -15.69 -14.01 31.38
CA PHE A 525 -17.10 -14.30 31.08
C PHE A 525 -17.25 -15.20 29.83
N ASN A 526 -16.57 -14.85 28.74
CA ASN A 526 -16.68 -15.59 27.49
C ASN A 526 -16.05 -16.97 27.57
N LEU A 527 -14.95 -17.17 28.31
CA LEU A 527 -14.34 -18.49 28.53
C LEU A 527 -15.24 -19.40 29.35
N LYS A 528 -15.85 -18.90 30.45
CA LYS A 528 -16.81 -19.66 31.24
C LYS A 528 -18.02 -20.08 30.40
N ARG A 529 -18.51 -19.18 29.57
CA ARG A 529 -19.62 -19.45 28.64
C ARG A 529 -19.21 -20.47 27.55
N LEU A 530 -18.02 -20.34 26.98
CA LEU A 530 -17.48 -21.30 26.00
C LEU A 530 -17.35 -22.69 26.60
N ALA A 531 -16.73 -22.78 27.83
CA ALA A 531 -16.58 -24.04 28.56
C ALA A 531 -17.93 -24.71 28.83
N TYR A 532 -18.93 -23.97 29.29
CA TYR A 532 -20.28 -24.46 29.51
C TYR A 532 -20.92 -25.00 28.22
N ARG A 533 -20.86 -24.24 27.12
CA ARG A 533 -21.45 -24.64 25.83
C ARG A 533 -20.72 -25.84 25.23
N ALA A 534 -19.39 -25.91 25.36
CA ALA A 534 -18.60 -27.03 24.86
C ALA A 534 -18.94 -28.34 25.59
N ARG A 535 -19.02 -28.32 26.94
CA ARG A 535 -19.41 -29.52 27.76
C ARG A 535 -20.81 -30.03 27.43
N ASN A 536 -21.74 -29.14 27.10
CA ASN A 536 -23.13 -29.47 26.82
C ASN A 536 -23.42 -29.73 25.33
N GLY A 537 -22.40 -29.78 24.47
CA GLY A 537 -22.57 -29.98 23.02
C GLY A 537 -23.37 -28.87 22.31
N LYS A 538 -23.42 -27.65 22.88
CA LYS A 538 -24.19 -26.50 22.36
C LYS A 538 -23.39 -25.59 21.41
N LEU A 539 -22.30 -26.10 20.85
CA LEU A 539 -21.47 -25.37 19.87
C LEU A 539 -21.70 -25.96 18.47
N GLU A 540 -22.24 -25.18 17.55
CA GLU A 540 -22.42 -25.60 16.16
C GLU A 540 -21.08 -25.77 15.46
N GLY A 541 -20.81 -26.97 14.92
CA GLY A 541 -19.56 -27.27 14.20
C GLY A 541 -18.31 -27.22 15.07
N VAL A 542 -18.42 -27.35 16.39
CA VAL A 542 -17.29 -27.47 17.31
C VAL A 542 -17.59 -28.57 18.34
N ARG A 543 -16.64 -29.48 18.54
CA ARG A 543 -16.73 -30.59 19.51
C ARG A 543 -15.57 -30.52 20.49
N LEU A 544 -15.81 -30.97 21.72
CA LEU A 544 -14.79 -31.17 22.73
C LEU A 544 -14.34 -32.63 22.68
N GLU A 545 -13.15 -32.90 22.16
CA GLU A 545 -12.57 -34.27 22.04
C GLU A 545 -11.28 -34.31 22.83
N ALA A 546 -11.19 -35.25 23.79
CA ALA A 546 -10.03 -35.41 24.69
C ALA A 546 -9.51 -34.08 25.30
N GLY A 547 -10.44 -33.19 25.73
CA GLY A 547 -10.10 -31.89 26.29
C GLY A 547 -9.72 -30.82 25.24
N GLN A 548 -9.80 -31.14 23.94
CA GLN A 548 -9.48 -30.23 22.86
C GLN A 548 -10.73 -29.81 22.07
N LEU A 549 -10.81 -28.51 21.70
CA LEU A 549 -11.86 -27.98 20.82
C LEU A 549 -11.51 -28.26 19.36
N VAL A 550 -12.29 -29.12 18.71
CA VAL A 550 -12.13 -29.49 17.30
C VAL A 550 -13.21 -28.80 16.47
N VAL A 551 -12.80 -28.00 15.50
CA VAL A 551 -13.72 -27.30 14.57
C VAL A 551 -13.93 -28.17 13.34
N THR A 552 -15.20 -28.44 13.01
CA THR A 552 -15.59 -29.14 11.78
C THR A 552 -16.01 -28.12 10.71
N PRO A 553 -15.77 -28.39 9.41
CA PRO A 553 -16.26 -27.54 8.33
C PRO A 553 -17.78 -27.39 8.39
N LEU A 554 -18.26 -26.17 8.16
CA LEU A 554 -19.68 -25.92 8.01
C LEU A 554 -20.12 -26.31 6.59
N PRO A 555 -21.34 -26.84 6.40
CA PRO A 555 -21.83 -27.16 5.06
C PRO A 555 -21.93 -25.90 4.18
N GLY A 556 -21.71 -26.07 2.88
CA GLY A 556 -21.89 -25.01 1.89
C GLY A 556 -23.38 -24.59 1.79
N ASP A 557 -23.62 -23.32 1.55
CA ASP A 557 -24.95 -22.69 1.56
C ASP A 557 -25.33 -22.09 0.19
N VAL A 558 -24.78 -22.63 -0.92
CA VAL A 558 -25.10 -22.14 -2.27
C VAL A 558 -26.28 -22.93 -2.82
N PRO A 559 -27.43 -22.28 -3.06
CA PRO A 559 -28.61 -22.94 -3.65
C PRO A 559 -28.35 -23.38 -5.11
N ALA A 560 -28.83 -24.52 -5.55
CA ALA A 560 -28.74 -24.97 -6.93
C ALA A 560 -29.31 -23.94 -7.93
N ALA A 561 -30.42 -23.29 -7.57
CA ALA A 561 -31.03 -22.24 -8.35
C ALA A 561 -30.11 -21.02 -8.61
N ALA A 562 -29.06 -20.81 -7.80
CA ALA A 562 -28.12 -19.74 -8.01
C ALA A 562 -27.14 -20.02 -9.18
N GLU A 563 -26.74 -21.28 -9.36
CA GLU A 563 -25.92 -21.68 -10.52
C GLU A 563 -26.69 -21.58 -11.84
N GLU A 564 -27.94 -21.99 -11.86
CA GLU A 564 -28.80 -21.85 -13.04
C GLU A 564 -29.03 -20.37 -13.41
N LEU A 565 -29.34 -19.55 -12.42
CA LEU A 565 -29.53 -18.11 -12.61
C LEU A 565 -28.26 -17.43 -13.10
N LYS A 566 -27.08 -17.81 -12.59
CA LYS A 566 -25.79 -17.29 -13.02
C LYS A 566 -25.53 -17.49 -14.51
N TRP A 567 -25.79 -18.69 -15.05
CA TRP A 567 -25.62 -18.98 -16.46
C TRP A 567 -26.61 -18.19 -17.32
N GLU A 568 -27.90 -18.14 -16.93
CA GLU A 568 -28.90 -17.39 -17.62
C GLU A 568 -28.59 -15.90 -17.72
N LEU A 569 -28.15 -15.28 -16.61
CA LEU A 569 -27.77 -13.87 -16.59
C LEU A 569 -26.49 -13.62 -17.40
N ALA A 570 -25.50 -14.53 -17.36
CA ALA A 570 -24.27 -14.41 -18.14
C ALA A 570 -24.54 -14.46 -19.66
N ASP A 571 -25.50 -15.26 -20.11
CA ASP A 571 -25.88 -15.32 -21.53
C ASP A 571 -26.53 -14.03 -22.03
N MET A 572 -27.05 -13.21 -21.13
CA MET A 572 -27.68 -11.92 -21.47
C MET A 572 -26.68 -10.77 -21.58
N TYR A 573 -25.44 -10.93 -21.15
CA TYR A 573 -24.45 -9.85 -21.22
C TYR A 573 -24.08 -9.54 -22.68
N PRO A 574 -24.00 -8.27 -23.09
CA PRO A 574 -23.50 -7.87 -24.39
C PRO A 574 -22.05 -8.38 -24.61
N LEU A 575 -21.72 -8.77 -25.83
CA LEU A 575 -20.33 -8.99 -26.22
C LEU A 575 -19.62 -7.63 -26.33
N ILE A 576 -18.45 -7.52 -25.75
CA ILE A 576 -17.72 -6.25 -25.68
C ILE A 576 -16.22 -6.43 -25.83
N GLU A 577 -15.59 -5.47 -26.51
CA GLU A 577 -14.13 -5.32 -26.54
C GLU A 577 -13.65 -4.59 -25.26
N VAL A 578 -12.49 -4.98 -24.71
CA VAL A 578 -11.98 -4.36 -23.47
C VAL A 578 -11.73 -2.84 -23.59
N PRO A 579 -11.29 -2.26 -24.74
CA PRO A 579 -11.23 -0.82 -24.91
C PRO A 579 -12.57 -0.11 -24.71
N ASP A 580 -13.63 -0.65 -25.29
CA ASP A 580 -14.98 -0.10 -25.18
C ASP A 580 -15.51 -0.18 -23.76
N LEU A 581 -15.28 -1.31 -23.09
CA LEU A 581 -15.61 -1.48 -21.67
C LEU A 581 -14.95 -0.40 -20.80
N LEU A 582 -13.66 -0.15 -21.00
CA LEU A 582 -12.94 0.86 -20.25
C LEU A 582 -13.45 2.28 -20.54
N MET A 583 -13.84 2.56 -21.80
CA MET A 583 -14.45 3.84 -22.17
C MET A 583 -15.84 4.02 -21.55
N GLU A 584 -16.67 2.98 -21.51
CA GLU A 584 -17.98 3.04 -20.87
C GLU A 584 -17.86 3.28 -19.35
N VAL A 585 -16.99 2.54 -18.67
CA VAL A 585 -16.73 2.75 -17.24
C VAL A 585 -16.14 4.13 -16.96
N HIS A 586 -15.26 4.62 -17.85
CA HIS A 586 -14.78 6.00 -17.74
C HIS A 586 -15.91 7.02 -17.88
N HIS A 587 -16.82 6.81 -18.82
CA HIS A 587 -17.99 7.70 -19.01
C HIS A 587 -18.86 7.75 -17.74
N TRP A 588 -19.02 6.62 -17.04
CA TRP A 588 -19.84 6.56 -15.81
C TRP A 588 -19.13 7.14 -14.59
N THR A 589 -17.81 6.99 -14.48
CA THR A 589 -17.06 7.27 -13.23
C THR A 589 -16.04 8.41 -13.33
N GLY A 590 -15.66 8.82 -14.54
CA GLY A 590 -14.60 9.82 -14.76
C GLY A 590 -13.19 9.36 -14.34
N PHE A 591 -12.97 8.06 -14.09
CA PHE A 591 -11.73 7.56 -13.47
C PHE A 591 -10.46 7.92 -14.24
N ALA A 592 -10.51 7.97 -15.58
CA ALA A 592 -9.33 8.26 -16.39
C ALA A 592 -8.86 9.72 -16.26
N ASP A 593 -9.72 10.65 -15.85
CA ASP A 593 -9.37 12.05 -15.60
C ASP A 593 -8.47 12.21 -14.37
N ARG A 594 -8.46 11.23 -13.46
CA ARG A 594 -7.59 11.21 -12.28
C ARG A 594 -6.12 10.97 -12.61
N PHE A 595 -5.80 10.53 -13.81
CA PHE A 595 -4.41 10.46 -14.29
C PHE A 595 -3.88 11.83 -14.70
N THR A 596 -3.80 12.73 -13.74
CA THR A 596 -3.35 14.10 -13.99
C THR A 596 -1.86 14.19 -14.32
N HIS A 597 -1.49 15.15 -15.17
CA HIS A 597 -0.09 15.41 -15.52
C HIS A 597 0.70 15.88 -14.28
N ILE A 598 1.87 15.28 -14.02
CA ILE A 598 2.67 15.49 -12.80
C ILE A 598 2.93 16.98 -12.46
N ARG A 599 3.08 17.82 -13.45
CA ARG A 599 3.41 19.25 -13.25
C ARG A 599 2.20 20.16 -13.38
N THR A 600 1.34 19.95 -14.39
CA THR A 600 0.24 20.88 -14.66
C THR A 600 -1.01 20.54 -13.90
N GLN A 601 -1.11 19.30 -13.39
CA GLN A 601 -2.29 18.70 -12.77
C GLN A 601 -3.52 18.66 -13.72
N GLU A 602 -3.28 18.85 -15.02
CA GLU A 602 -4.33 18.73 -16.04
C GLU A 602 -4.63 17.25 -16.30
N PRO A 603 -5.91 16.87 -16.50
CA PRO A 603 -6.28 15.54 -16.94
C PRO A 603 -5.69 15.20 -18.33
N PRO A 604 -5.65 13.92 -18.74
CA PRO A 604 -5.08 13.53 -20.02
C PRO A 604 -5.94 14.07 -21.19
N ARG A 605 -5.29 14.69 -22.18
CA ARG A 605 -5.99 15.20 -23.37
C ARG A 605 -6.52 14.10 -24.29
N SER A 606 -5.89 12.93 -24.26
CA SER A 606 -6.30 11.73 -25.00
C SER A 606 -6.58 10.64 -23.99
N ILE A 607 -7.84 10.37 -23.69
CA ILE A 607 -8.31 9.28 -22.85
C ILE A 607 -7.93 7.93 -23.48
N PRO A 608 -8.15 7.67 -24.79
CA PRO A 608 -7.72 6.44 -25.43
C PRO A 608 -6.24 6.11 -25.20
N ALA A 609 -5.33 7.08 -25.39
CA ALA A 609 -3.90 6.85 -25.17
C ALA A 609 -3.56 6.59 -23.69
N MET A 610 -4.30 7.20 -22.76
CA MET A 610 -4.15 6.91 -21.32
C MET A 610 -4.59 5.49 -20.99
N LEU A 611 -5.78 5.11 -21.43
CA LEU A 611 -6.35 3.79 -21.19
C LEU A 611 -5.54 2.67 -21.87
N ALA A 612 -5.00 2.92 -23.08
CA ALA A 612 -4.05 2.01 -23.72
C ALA A 612 -2.79 1.79 -22.85
N GLY A 613 -2.31 2.83 -22.19
CA GLY A 613 -1.21 2.74 -21.22
C GLY A 613 -1.56 1.88 -20.00
N VAL A 614 -2.74 2.07 -19.43
CA VAL A 614 -3.26 1.27 -18.31
C VAL A 614 -3.44 -0.20 -18.73
N LEU A 615 -4.05 -0.44 -19.89
CA LEU A 615 -4.26 -1.80 -20.43
C LEU A 615 -2.93 -2.50 -20.74
N ALA A 616 -1.91 -1.75 -21.18
CA ALA A 616 -0.55 -2.28 -21.39
C ALA A 616 0.06 -2.83 -20.09
N ASP A 617 -0.24 -2.18 -18.94
CA ASP A 617 0.18 -2.66 -17.63
C ASP A 617 -0.68 -3.85 -17.19
N ALA A 618 -2.00 -3.76 -17.28
CA ALA A 618 -2.95 -4.78 -16.85
C ALA A 618 -2.79 -6.13 -17.56
N THR A 619 -2.52 -6.12 -18.87
CA THR A 619 -2.37 -7.33 -19.68
C THR A 619 -0.95 -7.89 -19.72
N ASN A 620 0.01 -7.22 -19.08
CA ASN A 620 1.44 -7.53 -19.16
C ASN A 620 2.07 -7.37 -20.57
N LEU A 621 1.36 -6.75 -21.54
CA LEU A 621 1.88 -6.50 -22.89
C LEU A 621 3.05 -5.51 -22.91
N GLY A 622 2.98 -4.47 -22.07
CA GLY A 622 3.88 -3.34 -22.09
C GLY A 622 3.60 -2.35 -23.25
N ALA A 623 4.06 -1.11 -23.08
CA ALA A 623 3.69 0.00 -23.96
C ALA A 623 4.01 -0.23 -25.45
N LYS A 624 5.17 -0.84 -25.75
CA LYS A 624 5.60 -1.05 -27.15
C LYS A 624 4.68 -2.03 -27.90
N ARG A 625 4.34 -3.16 -27.28
CA ARG A 625 3.45 -4.16 -27.89
C ARG A 625 2.00 -3.69 -27.90
N MET A 626 1.57 -3.00 -26.84
CA MET A 626 0.24 -2.39 -26.79
C MET A 626 0.05 -1.42 -27.96
N ALA A 627 1.03 -0.56 -28.22
CA ALA A 627 0.98 0.37 -29.35
C ALA A 627 0.89 -0.34 -30.71
N ALA A 628 1.65 -1.44 -30.88
CA ALA A 628 1.59 -2.25 -32.10
C ALA A 628 0.25 -3.00 -32.28
N ALA A 629 -0.42 -3.35 -31.19
CA ALA A 629 -1.72 -4.01 -31.18
C ALA A 629 -2.92 -3.03 -31.17
N SER A 630 -2.67 -1.72 -31.14
CA SER A 630 -3.71 -0.68 -31.02
C SER A 630 -3.91 0.07 -32.32
N LYS A 631 -5.17 0.44 -32.61
CA LYS A 631 -5.55 1.41 -33.64
C LYS A 631 -6.05 2.69 -32.98
N GLY A 632 -5.70 3.86 -33.55
CA GLY A 632 -6.15 5.16 -33.05
C GLY A 632 -5.26 5.79 -31.96
N VAL A 633 -4.15 5.14 -31.55
CA VAL A 633 -3.17 5.68 -30.61
C VAL A 633 -1.74 5.40 -31.05
N SER A 634 -0.82 6.34 -30.81
CA SER A 634 0.59 6.22 -31.19
C SER A 634 1.47 5.72 -30.03
N PRO A 635 2.62 5.05 -30.33
CA PRO A 635 3.57 4.64 -29.29
C PRO A 635 4.10 5.81 -28.45
N GLN A 636 4.28 6.97 -29.10
CA GLN A 636 4.76 8.19 -28.44
C GLN A 636 3.74 8.71 -27.43
N GLU A 637 2.44 8.73 -27.78
CA GLU A 637 1.37 9.15 -26.87
C GLU A 637 1.27 8.25 -25.66
N ILE A 638 1.28 6.92 -25.84
CA ILE A 638 1.24 5.95 -24.73
C ILE A 638 2.46 6.16 -23.82
N THR A 639 3.65 6.28 -24.38
CA THR A 639 4.88 6.47 -23.60
C THR A 639 4.85 7.79 -22.83
N TRP A 640 4.41 8.89 -23.47
CA TRP A 640 4.26 10.19 -22.84
C TRP A 640 3.30 10.13 -21.64
N LYS A 641 2.11 9.50 -21.83
CA LYS A 641 1.13 9.34 -20.77
C LYS A 641 1.69 8.53 -19.61
N ARG A 642 2.39 7.44 -19.88
CA ARG A 642 3.01 6.63 -18.84
C ARG A 642 4.07 7.40 -18.04
N ILE A 643 4.89 8.23 -18.68
CA ILE A 643 5.93 9.01 -18.00
C ILE A 643 5.31 10.11 -17.12
N PHE A 644 4.36 10.88 -17.62
CA PHE A 644 3.92 12.12 -16.99
C PHE A 644 2.57 12.05 -16.28
N HIS A 645 1.74 11.03 -16.55
CA HIS A 645 0.41 10.91 -15.95
C HIS A 645 0.28 9.69 -15.03
N THR A 646 1.11 8.65 -15.21
CA THR A 646 1.04 7.42 -14.42
C THR A 646 1.93 7.53 -13.18
N ARG A 647 1.32 7.44 -12.00
CA ARG A 647 1.97 7.46 -10.68
C ARG A 647 1.16 6.59 -9.71
N PRO A 648 1.74 6.13 -8.60
CA PRO A 648 0.98 5.39 -7.59
C PRO A 648 -0.27 6.14 -7.12
N GLU A 649 -0.18 7.45 -6.90
CA GLU A 649 -1.28 8.29 -6.44
C GLU A 649 -2.40 8.40 -7.48
N THR A 650 -2.04 8.58 -8.78
CA THR A 650 -3.06 8.68 -9.84
C THR A 650 -3.76 7.34 -10.08
N TYR A 651 -3.06 6.21 -9.91
CA TYR A 651 -3.69 4.90 -9.92
C TYR A 651 -4.67 4.72 -8.74
N LYS A 652 -4.29 5.15 -7.52
CA LYS A 652 -5.17 5.07 -6.34
C LYS A 652 -6.43 5.91 -6.51
N LEU A 653 -6.29 7.15 -6.98
CA LEU A 653 -7.43 8.03 -7.25
C LEU A 653 -8.36 7.48 -8.34
N ALA A 654 -7.79 6.93 -9.42
CA ALA A 654 -8.57 6.29 -10.48
C ALA A 654 -9.28 5.03 -9.98
N GLN A 655 -8.59 4.22 -9.16
CA GLN A 655 -9.16 3.05 -8.50
C GLN A 655 -10.33 3.43 -7.60
N ALA A 656 -10.17 4.48 -6.79
CA ALA A 656 -11.22 4.99 -5.92
C ALA A 656 -12.49 5.35 -6.70
N CYS A 657 -12.39 6.11 -7.80
CA CYS A 657 -13.54 6.47 -8.63
C CYS A 657 -14.34 5.25 -9.12
N ILE A 658 -13.65 4.18 -9.55
CA ILE A 658 -14.34 2.95 -9.99
C ILE A 658 -14.96 2.23 -8.81
N THR A 659 -14.23 2.12 -7.70
CA THR A 659 -14.66 1.35 -6.52
C THR A 659 -15.84 2.03 -5.83
N ASP A 660 -15.82 3.34 -5.68
CA ASP A 660 -16.90 4.13 -5.08
C ASP A 660 -18.15 4.14 -5.97
N GLY A 661 -17.97 4.33 -7.30
CA GLY A 661 -19.07 4.20 -8.25
C GLY A 661 -19.69 2.80 -8.27
N HIS A 662 -18.89 1.75 -8.09
CA HIS A 662 -19.37 0.39 -7.92
C HIS A 662 -20.12 0.21 -6.60
N ALA A 663 -19.59 0.68 -5.47
CA ALA A 663 -20.18 0.54 -4.14
C ALA A 663 -21.54 1.25 -4.03
N GLN A 664 -21.73 2.36 -4.73
CA GLN A 664 -22.99 3.10 -4.80
C GLN A 664 -24.05 2.42 -5.69
N HIS A 665 -23.67 1.42 -6.51
CA HIS A 665 -24.62 0.74 -7.38
C HIS A 665 -25.57 -0.16 -6.57
N PRO A 666 -26.91 -0.09 -6.78
CA PRO A 666 -27.90 -0.83 -5.96
C PRO A 666 -27.67 -2.34 -5.89
N HIS A 667 -27.13 -2.96 -6.96
CA HIS A 667 -26.82 -4.38 -6.98
C HIS A 667 -25.57 -4.75 -6.19
N ALA A 668 -24.65 -3.83 -5.93
CA ALA A 668 -23.48 -4.07 -5.09
C ALA A 668 -23.89 -4.37 -3.64
N LEU A 669 -24.95 -3.72 -3.15
CA LEU A 669 -25.49 -3.91 -1.81
C LEU A 669 -26.04 -5.34 -1.54
N LEU A 670 -26.27 -6.14 -2.60
CA LEU A 670 -26.63 -7.55 -2.44
C LEU A 670 -25.52 -8.41 -1.86
N TRP A 671 -24.28 -8.03 -2.06
CA TRP A 671 -23.11 -8.79 -1.62
C TRP A 671 -22.55 -8.33 -0.28
N GLY A 672 -22.89 -7.14 0.15
CA GLY A 672 -22.45 -6.51 1.39
C GLY A 672 -22.67 -5.02 1.39
N ASP A 673 -22.38 -4.37 2.51
CA ASP A 673 -22.55 -2.92 2.71
C ASP A 673 -21.21 -2.14 2.57
N GLY A 674 -20.13 -2.81 2.18
CA GLY A 674 -18.82 -2.20 2.05
C GLY A 674 -18.06 -2.09 3.38
N SER A 675 -18.59 -2.59 4.50
CA SER A 675 -17.93 -2.52 5.81
C SER A 675 -16.95 -3.66 6.09
N THR A 676 -16.97 -4.72 5.29
CA THR A 676 -16.04 -5.85 5.46
C THR A 676 -15.13 -6.02 4.25
N ALA A 677 -13.91 -6.49 4.49
CA ALA A 677 -12.94 -6.74 3.43
C ALA A 677 -12.12 -8.01 3.67
N SER A 678 -11.53 -8.50 2.60
CA SER A 678 -10.54 -9.57 2.65
C SER A 678 -9.27 -9.20 1.89
N SER A 679 -8.13 -9.76 2.30
CA SER A 679 -6.87 -9.61 1.57
C SER A 679 -6.18 -10.94 1.36
N ASP A 680 -5.55 -11.08 0.18
CA ASP A 680 -4.81 -12.27 -0.20
C ASP A 680 -3.72 -11.94 -1.22
N GLY A 681 -2.69 -12.78 -1.27
CA GLY A 681 -1.54 -12.66 -2.16
C GLY A 681 -1.60 -13.60 -3.33
N GLN A 682 -1.73 -13.08 -4.55
CA GLN A 682 -1.63 -13.88 -5.77
C GLN A 682 -0.20 -13.92 -6.30
N PHE A 683 0.36 -15.12 -6.46
CA PHE A 683 1.70 -15.30 -7.00
C PHE A 683 1.73 -15.19 -8.53
N PHE A 684 2.69 -14.41 -9.04
CA PHE A 684 3.05 -14.32 -10.46
C PHE A 684 4.53 -14.67 -10.65
N GLN A 685 4.79 -15.59 -11.56
CA GLN A 685 6.13 -16.03 -11.89
C GLN A 685 6.92 -14.88 -12.55
N ALA A 686 8.23 -14.80 -12.30
CA ALA A 686 9.12 -13.90 -13.00
C ALA A 686 9.82 -14.64 -14.15
N SER A 687 9.90 -14.01 -15.33
CA SER A 687 10.62 -14.56 -16.48
C SER A 687 12.12 -14.69 -16.20
N ASP A 688 12.84 -15.49 -17.00
CA ASP A 688 14.30 -15.67 -16.89
C ASP A 688 15.08 -14.35 -16.90
N ARG A 689 14.61 -13.33 -17.60
CA ARG A 689 15.20 -11.99 -17.62
C ARG A 689 14.97 -11.21 -16.34
N ALA A 690 13.83 -11.37 -15.70
CA ALA A 690 13.49 -10.82 -14.39
C ALA A 690 13.85 -11.78 -13.25
N GLY A 691 13.95 -13.08 -13.52
CA GLY A 691 14.14 -14.16 -12.57
C GLY A 691 15.41 -14.10 -11.73
N LYS A 692 16.46 -13.42 -12.23
CA LYS A 692 17.67 -13.12 -11.42
C LYS A 692 17.38 -12.23 -10.21
N ARG A 693 16.20 -11.58 -10.13
CA ARG A 693 15.77 -10.66 -9.08
C ARG A 693 14.57 -11.15 -8.28
N GLY A 694 13.77 -12.06 -8.81
CA GLY A 694 12.68 -12.70 -8.08
C GLY A 694 13.23 -13.56 -6.95
N ASP A 695 12.49 -13.61 -5.85
CA ASP A 695 12.78 -14.53 -4.75
C ASP A 695 12.05 -15.84 -5.01
N ILE A 696 12.72 -16.98 -4.72
CA ILE A 696 12.13 -18.30 -4.86
C ILE A 696 11.46 -18.69 -3.56
N ASN A 697 10.17 -19.00 -3.63
CA ASN A 697 9.44 -19.59 -2.52
C ASN A 697 8.95 -20.99 -2.92
N LEU A 698 9.50 -22.02 -2.31
CA LEU A 698 9.20 -23.42 -2.61
C LEU A 698 7.71 -23.79 -2.42
N HIS A 699 6.94 -23.00 -1.71
CA HIS A 699 5.49 -23.17 -1.59
C HIS A 699 4.78 -22.95 -2.93
N TYR A 700 5.31 -22.05 -3.78
CA TYR A 700 4.76 -21.75 -5.11
C TYR A 700 5.52 -22.43 -6.26
N GLY A 701 6.59 -23.16 -5.97
CA GLY A 701 7.41 -23.87 -6.96
C GLY A 701 8.89 -23.49 -6.90
N SER A 702 9.65 -23.92 -7.93
CA SER A 702 11.10 -23.65 -8.05
C SER A 702 11.42 -22.33 -8.73
N GLU A 703 10.43 -21.68 -9.35
CA GLU A 703 10.62 -20.47 -10.14
C GLU A 703 10.54 -19.20 -9.25
N PRO A 704 11.34 -18.18 -9.57
CA PRO A 704 11.26 -16.90 -8.88
C PRO A 704 9.98 -16.15 -9.26
N GLY A 705 9.49 -15.28 -8.36
CA GLY A 705 8.30 -14.50 -8.62
C GLY A 705 8.05 -13.40 -7.59
N SER A 706 6.93 -12.72 -7.78
CA SER A 706 6.40 -11.73 -6.86
C SER A 706 4.95 -12.06 -6.53
N LYS A 707 4.49 -11.67 -5.35
CA LYS A 707 3.07 -11.73 -4.99
C LYS A 707 2.46 -10.35 -5.18
N PHE A 708 1.28 -10.30 -5.79
CA PHE A 708 0.43 -9.13 -5.80
C PHE A 708 -0.58 -9.28 -4.66
N TYR A 709 -0.33 -8.57 -3.57
CA TYR A 709 -1.18 -8.59 -2.38
C TYR A 709 -2.28 -7.56 -2.53
N SER A 710 -3.53 -7.99 -2.53
CA SER A 710 -4.68 -7.13 -2.83
C SER A 710 -5.75 -7.20 -1.76
N HIS A 711 -6.48 -6.09 -1.62
CA HIS A 711 -7.59 -5.93 -0.70
C HIS A 711 -8.90 -5.79 -1.49
N LEU A 712 -9.90 -6.56 -1.11
CA LEU A 712 -11.18 -6.67 -1.78
C LEU A 712 -12.31 -6.48 -0.75
N SER A 713 -13.27 -5.59 -1.04
CA SER A 713 -14.47 -5.43 -0.22
C SER A 713 -15.44 -6.59 -0.39
N ASP A 714 -16.40 -6.72 0.51
CA ASP A 714 -17.49 -7.70 0.41
C ASP A 714 -18.39 -7.52 -0.81
N GLN A 715 -18.35 -6.33 -1.42
CA GLN A 715 -19.03 -6.01 -2.68
C GLN A 715 -18.24 -6.37 -3.93
N TYR A 716 -17.11 -7.08 -3.84
CA TYR A 716 -16.14 -7.34 -4.92
C TYR A 716 -15.35 -6.10 -5.41
N GLY A 717 -15.44 -4.96 -4.72
CA GLY A 717 -14.64 -3.77 -5.04
C GLY A 717 -13.20 -3.92 -4.57
N TYR A 718 -12.24 -3.94 -5.49
CA TYR A 718 -10.82 -3.83 -5.12
C TYR A 718 -10.49 -2.38 -4.74
N PHE A 719 -9.81 -2.17 -3.61
CA PHE A 719 -9.43 -0.83 -3.17
C PHE A 719 -7.94 -0.64 -2.93
N SER A 720 -7.15 -1.73 -2.80
CA SER A 720 -5.68 -1.65 -2.67
C SER A 720 -5.00 -2.85 -3.30
N ILE A 721 -3.79 -2.65 -3.82
CA ILE A 721 -2.90 -3.70 -4.31
C ILE A 721 -1.43 -3.29 -4.13
N LEU A 722 -0.60 -4.23 -3.67
CA LEU A 722 0.82 -4.03 -3.42
C LEU A 722 1.63 -5.20 -3.99
N PRO A 723 2.69 -4.99 -4.77
CA PRO A 723 3.65 -6.05 -5.06
C PRO A 723 4.51 -6.30 -3.83
N ILE A 724 4.64 -7.56 -3.45
CA ILE A 724 5.51 -7.98 -2.34
C ILE A 724 6.41 -9.14 -2.79
N SER A 725 7.57 -9.30 -2.13
CA SER A 725 8.45 -10.42 -2.44
C SER A 725 7.75 -11.75 -2.17
N ALA A 726 7.97 -12.74 -3.03
CA ALA A 726 7.41 -14.09 -2.86
C ALA A 726 7.80 -14.74 -1.52
N THR A 727 8.94 -14.36 -0.94
CA THR A 727 9.45 -14.89 0.33
C THR A 727 9.02 -14.11 1.57
N GLU A 728 8.44 -12.92 1.39
CA GLU A 728 7.95 -12.14 2.51
C GLU A 728 6.60 -12.67 3.03
N SER A 729 6.43 -12.59 4.36
CA SER A 729 5.13 -12.82 5.00
C SER A 729 4.14 -11.74 4.59
N GLU A 730 2.88 -12.09 4.45
CA GLU A 730 1.79 -11.17 4.14
C GLU A 730 1.33 -10.37 5.36
N ALA A 731 1.52 -10.92 6.56
CA ALA A 731 1.07 -10.32 7.82
C ALA A 731 1.44 -8.83 8.01
N PRO A 732 2.65 -8.35 7.68
CA PRO A 732 2.96 -6.94 7.79
C PRO A 732 2.14 -6.01 6.88
N TYR A 733 1.61 -6.51 5.76
CA TYR A 733 0.94 -5.71 4.74
C TYR A 733 -0.58 -5.68 4.86
N VAL A 734 -1.15 -6.47 5.77
CA VAL A 734 -2.61 -6.58 5.96
C VAL A 734 -3.23 -5.20 6.25
N LEU A 735 -2.59 -4.41 7.10
CA LEU A 735 -3.07 -3.08 7.46
C LEU A 735 -2.75 -2.00 6.43
N ASP A 736 -1.71 -2.17 5.61
CA ASP A 736 -1.32 -1.13 4.64
C ASP A 736 -2.47 -0.73 3.73
N GLY A 737 -3.18 -1.71 3.17
CA GLY A 737 -4.30 -1.45 2.27
C GLY A 737 -5.52 -0.83 2.95
N LEU A 738 -5.67 -0.97 4.27
CA LEU A 738 -6.77 -0.38 5.03
C LEU A 738 -6.54 1.10 5.37
N PHE A 739 -5.28 1.54 5.37
CA PHE A 739 -4.90 2.93 5.64
C PHE A 739 -4.49 3.71 4.40
N ASP A 740 -4.05 3.01 3.36
CA ASP A 740 -3.47 3.64 2.16
C ASP A 740 -4.34 3.41 0.93
N HIS A 741 -5.62 3.80 1.01
CA HIS A 741 -6.57 3.87 -0.11
C HIS A 741 -7.27 5.24 -0.14
N GLU A 742 -7.85 5.58 -1.30
CA GLU A 742 -8.53 6.85 -1.53
C GLU A 742 -10.05 6.66 -1.77
N THR A 743 -10.59 5.45 -1.44
CA THR A 743 -12.02 5.14 -1.56
C THR A 743 -12.80 5.63 -0.34
N GLU A 744 -14.12 5.82 -0.50
CA GLU A 744 -15.06 6.18 0.57
C GLU A 744 -15.44 4.98 1.46
N LEU A 745 -14.91 3.77 1.19
CA LEU A 745 -15.20 2.57 1.97
C LEU A 745 -14.71 2.70 3.41
N ASP A 746 -15.58 2.42 4.37
CA ASP A 746 -15.27 2.37 5.81
C ASP A 746 -15.18 0.92 6.29
N ILE A 747 -14.00 0.33 6.16
CA ILE A 747 -13.75 -1.07 6.51
C ILE A 747 -13.63 -1.24 8.02
N GLN A 748 -14.59 -1.93 8.62
CA GLN A 748 -14.65 -2.21 10.04
C GLN A 748 -14.13 -3.62 10.40
N GLU A 749 -14.37 -4.63 9.55
CA GLU A 749 -13.92 -6.01 9.77
C GLU A 749 -13.08 -6.51 8.59
N HIS A 750 -11.96 -7.17 8.89
CA HIS A 750 -11.03 -7.64 7.85
C HIS A 750 -10.67 -9.11 7.99
N PHE A 751 -10.76 -9.83 6.87
CA PHE A 751 -10.49 -11.27 6.77
C PHE A 751 -9.17 -11.54 6.05
N THR A 752 -8.38 -12.49 6.56
CA THR A 752 -7.21 -13.02 5.86
C THR A 752 -7.12 -14.53 6.04
N ASP A 753 -6.29 -15.16 5.22
CA ASP A 753 -5.85 -16.51 5.52
C ASP A 753 -4.81 -16.51 6.66
N THR A 754 -4.31 -17.71 7.00
CA THR A 754 -3.30 -17.88 8.07
C THR A 754 -2.00 -17.13 7.79
N GLY A 755 -1.66 -16.86 6.53
CA GLY A 755 -0.44 -16.16 6.11
C GLY A 755 -0.42 -14.70 6.56
N GLY A 756 -1.61 -14.06 6.67
CA GLY A 756 -1.80 -12.69 7.14
C GLY A 756 -1.85 -12.55 8.67
N ALA A 757 -1.90 -13.62 9.44
CA ALA A 757 -2.16 -13.57 10.88
C ALA A 757 -0.89 -13.62 11.74
N SER A 758 -0.72 -12.63 12.62
CA SER A 758 0.28 -12.64 13.71
C SER A 758 -0.23 -11.89 14.93
N ASP A 759 0.35 -12.16 16.12
CA ASP A 759 -0.04 -11.46 17.35
C ASP A 759 0.14 -9.94 17.21
N HIS A 760 1.19 -9.46 16.58
CA HIS A 760 1.40 -8.02 16.34
C HIS A 760 0.29 -7.39 15.48
N VAL A 761 -0.21 -8.12 14.48
CA VAL A 761 -1.32 -7.65 13.64
C VAL A 761 -2.60 -7.54 14.47
N PHE A 762 -2.93 -8.54 15.29
CA PHE A 762 -4.08 -8.46 16.20
C PHE A 762 -4.00 -7.23 17.13
N GLY A 763 -2.82 -6.98 17.72
CA GLY A 763 -2.62 -5.81 18.59
C GLY A 763 -2.80 -4.48 17.87
N LEU A 764 -2.30 -4.34 16.63
CA LEU A 764 -2.48 -3.11 15.85
C LEU A 764 -3.92 -2.90 15.40
N PHE A 765 -4.64 -3.96 15.04
CA PHE A 765 -6.05 -3.86 14.69
C PHE A 765 -6.87 -3.34 15.88
N ALA A 766 -6.63 -3.88 17.08
CA ALA A 766 -7.29 -3.41 18.29
C ALA A 766 -7.00 -1.93 18.57
N LEU A 767 -5.72 -1.54 18.54
CA LEU A 767 -5.33 -0.15 18.76
C LEU A 767 -5.98 0.82 17.77
N THR A 768 -6.16 0.40 16.52
CA THR A 768 -6.73 1.24 15.44
C THR A 768 -8.25 1.13 15.32
N GLY A 769 -8.92 0.40 16.22
CA GLY A 769 -10.38 0.31 16.28
C GLY A 769 -11.03 -0.54 15.18
N ARG A 770 -10.27 -1.40 14.52
CA ARG A 770 -10.78 -2.31 13.48
C ARG A 770 -10.77 -3.75 13.94
N ARG A 771 -11.71 -4.53 13.45
CA ARG A 771 -11.81 -5.96 13.78
C ARG A 771 -11.01 -6.81 12.84
N PHE A 772 -10.14 -7.66 13.39
CA PHE A 772 -9.34 -8.63 12.64
C PHE A 772 -9.88 -10.05 12.81
N ALA A 773 -10.31 -10.68 11.71
CA ALA A 773 -10.96 -11.99 11.72
C ALA A 773 -10.30 -12.99 10.74
N PRO A 774 -9.05 -13.40 10.97
CA PRO A 774 -8.33 -14.29 10.07
C PRO A 774 -8.78 -15.74 10.20
N ARG A 775 -8.71 -16.53 9.12
CA ARG A 775 -8.82 -17.98 9.19
C ARG A 775 -7.53 -18.57 9.73
N LEU A 776 -7.54 -19.04 10.97
CA LEU A 776 -6.39 -19.66 11.62
C LEU A 776 -6.32 -21.16 11.36
N ARG A 777 -5.17 -21.65 10.87
CA ARG A 777 -4.87 -23.09 10.77
C ARG A 777 -4.44 -23.65 12.13
N ASN A 778 -4.63 -24.96 12.32
CA ASN A 778 -4.18 -25.71 13.51
C ASN A 778 -4.67 -25.06 14.83
N LEU A 779 -5.94 -24.66 14.87
CA LEU A 779 -6.55 -24.05 16.06
C LEU A 779 -6.36 -24.88 17.33
N LYS A 780 -6.38 -26.21 17.23
CA LYS A 780 -6.14 -27.13 18.35
C LYS A 780 -4.78 -26.95 19.03
N ASP A 781 -3.76 -26.54 18.24
CA ASP A 781 -2.39 -26.36 18.74
C ASP A 781 -2.16 -24.92 19.25
N ARG A 782 -3.10 -24.01 19.03
CA ARG A 782 -3.00 -22.61 19.45
C ARG A 782 -3.58 -22.43 20.85
N LYS A 783 -2.79 -21.83 21.74
CA LYS A 783 -3.20 -21.57 23.13
C LYS A 783 -3.98 -20.26 23.23
N LEU A 784 -4.99 -20.29 24.10
CA LEU A 784 -5.69 -19.10 24.60
C LEU A 784 -4.85 -18.50 25.73
N HIS A 785 -4.60 -17.21 25.69
CA HIS A 785 -3.85 -16.50 26.72
C HIS A 785 -4.80 -15.69 27.58
N THR A 786 -4.78 -15.94 28.88
CA THR A 786 -5.73 -15.38 29.84
C THR A 786 -5.02 -14.52 30.88
N PHE A 787 -5.77 -13.85 31.73
CA PHE A 787 -5.22 -13.13 32.89
C PHE A 787 -4.94 -14.07 34.06
N GLU A 788 -5.68 -15.18 34.16
CA GLU A 788 -5.59 -16.17 35.21
C GLU A 788 -4.81 -17.41 34.75
N LYS A 789 -4.41 -18.24 35.74
CA LYS A 789 -3.69 -19.48 35.47
C LYS A 789 -4.61 -20.54 34.84
N PRO A 790 -4.06 -21.53 34.11
CA PRO A 790 -4.84 -22.59 33.45
C PRO A 790 -5.81 -23.32 34.36
N GLU A 791 -5.45 -23.52 35.63
CA GLU A 791 -6.24 -24.23 36.65
C GLU A 791 -7.59 -23.56 36.93
N THR A 792 -7.72 -22.25 36.65
CA THR A 792 -8.97 -21.48 36.79
C THR A 792 -10.05 -21.93 35.82
N TYR A 793 -9.65 -22.58 34.73
CA TYR A 793 -10.55 -23.03 33.62
C TYR A 793 -10.42 -24.56 33.38
N PRO A 794 -10.86 -25.43 34.28
CA PRO A 794 -10.57 -26.89 34.23
C PRO A 794 -11.04 -27.55 32.93
N ALA A 795 -12.16 -27.12 32.37
CA ALA A 795 -12.71 -27.65 31.12
C ALA A 795 -11.89 -27.33 29.84
N LEU A 796 -11.11 -26.28 29.91
CA LEU A 796 -10.32 -25.77 28.79
C LEU A 796 -8.83 -25.69 29.13
N GLN A 797 -8.41 -26.34 30.23
CA GLN A 797 -7.04 -26.26 30.74
C GLN A 797 -5.98 -26.56 29.69
N GLU A 798 -6.23 -27.56 28.86
CA GLU A 798 -5.34 -27.96 27.76
C GLU A 798 -5.20 -26.87 26.66
N HIS A 799 -6.18 -25.97 26.56
CA HIS A 799 -6.17 -24.86 25.61
C HIS A 799 -5.56 -23.57 26.17
N ILE A 800 -5.45 -23.45 27.51
CA ILE A 800 -4.91 -22.25 28.14
C ILE A 800 -3.38 -22.28 28.08
N GLY A 801 -2.80 -21.16 27.70
CA GLY A 801 -1.36 -20.93 27.70
C GLY A 801 -0.87 -20.12 28.88
N VAL A 802 0.32 -19.54 28.73
CA VAL A 802 0.92 -18.65 29.73
C VAL A 802 0.03 -17.42 29.92
N PRO A 803 -0.19 -16.94 31.16
CA PRO A 803 -0.91 -15.69 31.40
C PRO A 803 -0.32 -14.48 30.68
N ILE A 804 -1.18 -13.54 30.35
CA ILE A 804 -0.80 -12.28 29.68
C ILE A 804 0.03 -11.43 30.63
N ASN A 805 1.12 -10.87 30.13
CA ASN A 805 1.94 -9.93 30.91
C ASN A 805 1.33 -8.53 30.87
N THR A 806 0.37 -8.28 31.77
CA THR A 806 -0.32 -6.98 31.88
C THR A 806 0.59 -5.84 32.31
N THR A 807 1.59 -6.12 33.18
CA THR A 807 2.57 -5.12 33.61
C THR A 807 3.34 -4.55 32.44
N LEU A 808 3.76 -5.39 31.51
CA LEU A 808 4.47 -4.95 30.31
C LEU A 808 3.57 -4.12 29.37
N ILE A 809 2.29 -4.48 29.24
CA ILE A 809 1.34 -3.70 28.44
C ILE A 809 1.15 -2.31 29.07
N MET A 810 0.95 -2.22 30.41
CA MET A 810 0.77 -0.93 31.11
C MET A 810 2.02 -0.05 31.00
N GLU A 811 3.22 -0.62 31.17
CA GLU A 811 4.49 0.11 31.11
C GLU A 811 4.72 0.77 29.73
N TYR A 812 4.31 0.11 28.64
CA TYR A 812 4.52 0.57 27.26
C TYR A 812 3.23 1.08 26.60
N TRP A 813 2.16 1.36 27.34
CA TRP A 813 0.88 1.75 26.77
C TRP A 813 0.97 3.04 25.96
N ASP A 814 1.61 4.06 26.48
CA ASP A 814 1.81 5.34 25.77
C ASP A 814 2.63 5.18 24.48
N ASP A 815 3.63 4.32 24.49
CA ASP A 815 4.42 4.02 23.28
C ASP A 815 3.57 3.24 22.25
N LEU A 816 2.67 2.37 22.69
CA LEU A 816 1.71 1.66 21.82
C LEU A 816 0.70 2.63 21.21
N LEU A 817 0.17 3.57 21.99
CA LEU A 817 -0.72 4.63 21.49
C LEU A 817 0.00 5.54 20.48
N HIS A 818 1.25 5.94 20.77
CA HIS A 818 2.07 6.76 19.88
C HIS A 818 2.33 6.06 18.52
N LEU A 819 2.63 4.77 18.58
CA LEU A 819 2.82 3.94 17.39
C LEU A 819 1.52 3.84 16.56
N ALA A 820 0.38 3.59 17.22
CA ALA A 820 -0.90 3.48 16.54
C ALA A 820 -1.37 4.82 15.97
N ALA A 821 -1.20 5.93 16.70
CA ALA A 821 -1.49 7.28 16.23
C ALA A 821 -0.65 7.67 15.01
N SER A 822 0.64 7.27 14.98
CA SER A 822 1.52 7.49 13.83
C SER A 822 1.04 6.73 12.57
N ILE A 823 0.44 5.56 12.75
CA ILE A 823 -0.18 4.80 11.67
C ILE A 823 -1.50 5.45 11.24
N GLN A 824 -2.36 5.80 12.19
CA GLN A 824 -3.67 6.41 11.94
C GLN A 824 -3.55 7.73 11.16
N THR A 825 -2.54 8.54 11.46
CA THR A 825 -2.24 9.79 10.75
C THR A 825 -1.46 9.60 9.44
N ARG A 826 -1.25 8.35 9.01
CA ARG A 826 -0.46 7.98 7.81
C ARG A 826 0.98 8.53 7.83
N THR A 827 1.53 8.85 9.01
CA THR A 827 2.93 9.28 9.17
C THR A 827 3.89 8.15 8.81
N VAL A 828 3.50 6.91 9.10
CA VAL A 828 4.27 5.70 8.78
C VAL A 828 3.36 4.56 8.33
N ALA A 829 3.81 3.78 7.35
CA ALA A 829 3.09 2.61 6.90
C ALA A 829 3.15 1.47 7.95
N PRO A 830 2.03 0.79 8.26
CA PRO A 830 1.98 -0.35 9.18
C PRO A 830 3.05 -1.41 8.90
N SER A 831 3.25 -1.77 7.63
CA SER A 831 4.25 -2.78 7.22
C SER A 831 5.67 -2.40 7.60
N THR A 832 6.02 -1.13 7.56
CA THR A 832 7.34 -0.64 7.96
C THR A 832 7.60 -0.93 9.43
N ILE A 833 6.63 -0.64 10.28
CA ILE A 833 6.70 -0.89 11.73
C ILE A 833 6.69 -2.40 12.03
N LEU A 834 5.73 -3.13 11.48
CA LEU A 834 5.59 -4.57 11.74
C LEU A 834 6.83 -5.36 11.32
N LYS A 835 7.44 -5.04 10.19
CA LYS A 835 8.70 -5.67 9.75
C LYS A 835 9.84 -5.42 10.72
N ARG A 836 9.95 -4.21 11.28
CA ARG A 836 10.98 -3.89 12.28
C ARG A 836 10.76 -4.62 13.59
N LEU A 837 9.55 -4.58 14.12
CA LEU A 837 9.20 -5.25 15.38
C LEU A 837 9.38 -6.77 15.29
N ALA A 838 9.14 -7.37 14.11
CA ALA A 838 9.31 -8.81 13.88
C ALA A 838 10.76 -9.22 13.54
N ALA A 839 11.64 -8.28 13.21
CA ALA A 839 12.96 -8.61 12.64
C ALA A 839 13.99 -9.05 13.68
N SER A 840 13.86 -8.68 14.95
CA SER A 840 14.84 -8.95 15.99
C SER A 840 14.67 -10.34 16.63
N ARG A 841 15.78 -11.07 16.78
CA ARG A 841 15.80 -12.31 17.61
C ARG A 841 15.58 -12.01 19.09
N ASN A 842 16.00 -10.81 19.55
CA ASN A 842 15.70 -10.28 20.88
C ASN A 842 14.77 -9.08 20.71
N PRO A 843 13.44 -9.30 20.66
CA PRO A 843 12.50 -8.23 20.43
C PRO A 843 12.58 -7.14 21.50
N SER A 844 12.42 -5.89 21.09
CA SER A 844 12.32 -4.74 22.00
C SER A 844 11.15 -4.93 22.97
N GLN A 845 11.17 -4.24 24.11
CA GLN A 845 10.05 -4.30 25.07
C GLN A 845 8.74 -3.85 24.44
N LEU A 846 8.77 -2.81 23.58
CA LEU A 846 7.60 -2.36 22.82
C LEU A 846 7.05 -3.49 21.91
N ALA A 847 7.92 -4.21 21.19
CA ALA A 847 7.49 -5.35 20.37
C ALA A 847 6.88 -6.48 21.21
N ARG A 848 7.43 -6.71 22.42
CA ARG A 848 6.88 -7.68 23.36
C ARG A 848 5.53 -7.23 23.92
N ALA A 849 5.40 -5.94 24.26
CA ALA A 849 4.14 -5.36 24.75
C ALA A 849 3.03 -5.47 23.68
N LEU A 850 3.33 -5.10 22.43
CA LEU A 850 2.40 -5.25 21.32
C LEU A 850 2.01 -6.72 21.09
N ARG A 851 2.94 -7.65 21.23
CA ARG A 851 2.65 -9.08 21.13
C ARG A 851 1.75 -9.58 22.27
N GLU A 852 1.96 -9.12 23.51
CA GLU A 852 1.09 -9.48 24.64
C GLU A 852 -0.33 -8.95 24.44
N LEU A 853 -0.47 -7.69 23.97
CA LEU A 853 -1.76 -7.12 23.59
C LEU A 853 -2.41 -7.97 22.47
N GLY A 854 -1.65 -8.32 21.43
CA GLY A 854 -2.16 -9.14 20.33
C GLY A 854 -2.53 -10.58 20.74
N ARG A 855 -1.89 -11.16 21.77
CA ARG A 855 -2.28 -12.44 22.35
C ARG A 855 -3.64 -12.36 23.05
N LEU A 856 -3.90 -11.25 23.74
CA LEU A 856 -5.20 -10.96 24.33
C LEU A 856 -6.28 -10.89 23.26
N GLU A 857 -6.09 -10.08 22.25
CA GLU A 857 -7.04 -9.89 21.17
C GLU A 857 -7.29 -11.16 20.34
N ARG A 858 -6.22 -11.91 20.04
CA ARG A 858 -6.36 -13.21 19.41
C ARG A 858 -7.15 -14.19 20.29
N THR A 859 -7.02 -14.13 21.59
CA THR A 859 -7.77 -15.00 22.51
C THR A 859 -9.26 -14.65 22.45
N LEU A 860 -9.63 -13.37 22.49
CA LEU A 860 -11.00 -12.90 22.32
C LEU A 860 -11.57 -13.38 20.98
N PHE A 861 -10.84 -13.18 19.89
CA PHE A 861 -11.23 -13.67 18.57
C PHE A 861 -11.40 -15.20 18.52
N MET A 862 -10.48 -15.98 19.10
CA MET A 862 -10.58 -17.45 19.12
C MET A 862 -11.80 -17.93 19.89
N ILE A 863 -12.12 -17.32 21.03
CA ILE A 863 -13.33 -17.64 21.79
C ILE A 863 -14.58 -17.40 20.94
N GLU A 864 -14.62 -16.29 20.24
CA GLU A 864 -15.72 -15.95 19.35
C GLU A 864 -15.78 -16.92 18.14
N TRP A 865 -14.64 -17.24 17.52
CA TRP A 865 -14.54 -18.20 16.42
C TRP A 865 -15.14 -19.57 16.80
N TYR A 866 -14.90 -20.03 18.02
CA TYR A 866 -15.52 -21.28 18.51
C TYR A 866 -17.02 -21.12 18.79
N SER A 867 -17.44 -19.94 19.23
CA SER A 867 -18.81 -19.68 19.70
C SER A 867 -19.79 -19.27 18.62
N ASP A 868 -19.30 -18.59 17.55
CA ASP A 868 -20.13 -17.99 16.49
C ASP A 868 -19.93 -18.65 15.13
N PRO A 869 -20.87 -19.50 14.66
CA PRO A 869 -20.81 -20.06 13.32
C PRO A 869 -21.02 -19.02 12.21
N ALA A 870 -21.70 -17.89 12.48
CA ALA A 870 -21.93 -16.84 11.50
C ALA A 870 -20.61 -16.11 11.15
N LEU A 871 -19.74 -15.85 12.13
CA LEU A 871 -18.41 -15.33 11.92
C LEU A 871 -17.59 -16.24 10.99
N ARG A 872 -17.61 -17.56 11.25
CA ARG A 872 -16.90 -18.54 10.42
C ARG A 872 -17.42 -18.54 8.97
N ARG A 873 -18.74 -18.45 8.78
CA ARG A 873 -19.35 -18.34 7.44
C ARG A 873 -18.94 -17.04 6.74
N ARG A 874 -19.01 -15.88 7.43
CA ARG A 874 -18.59 -14.59 6.85
C ARG A 874 -17.11 -14.59 6.44
N CYS A 875 -16.23 -15.06 7.31
CA CYS A 875 -14.81 -15.17 6.99
C CYS A 875 -14.56 -16.06 5.76
N GLN A 876 -15.18 -17.24 5.72
CA GLN A 876 -15.05 -18.15 4.58
C GLN A 876 -15.60 -17.54 3.28
N ALA A 877 -16.73 -16.85 3.34
CA ALA A 877 -17.34 -16.17 2.19
C ALA A 877 -16.41 -15.06 1.66
N GLY A 878 -15.85 -14.23 2.54
CA GLY A 878 -14.90 -13.18 2.16
C GLY A 878 -13.65 -13.73 1.47
N LEU A 879 -13.05 -14.79 2.02
CA LEU A 879 -11.88 -15.45 1.41
C LEU A 879 -12.21 -16.11 0.06
N ASN A 880 -13.37 -16.76 -0.06
CA ASN A 880 -13.83 -17.37 -1.31
C ASN A 880 -14.03 -16.32 -2.42
N LYS A 881 -14.52 -15.12 -2.09
CA LYS A 881 -14.61 -13.99 -3.04
C LYS A 881 -13.25 -13.61 -3.60
N GLY A 882 -12.24 -13.51 -2.74
CA GLY A 882 -10.85 -13.23 -3.14
C GLY A 882 -10.29 -14.31 -4.08
N GLU A 883 -10.42 -15.59 -3.71
CA GLU A 883 -9.97 -16.72 -4.55
C GLU A 883 -10.67 -16.76 -5.92
N ALA A 884 -11.97 -16.48 -5.96
CA ALA A 884 -12.72 -16.41 -7.22
C ALA A 884 -12.24 -15.26 -8.12
N ALA A 885 -11.99 -14.10 -7.54
CA ALA A 885 -11.49 -12.93 -8.26
C ALA A 885 -10.06 -13.11 -8.81
N HIS A 886 -9.25 -13.99 -8.22
CA HIS A 886 -7.93 -14.36 -8.75
C HIS A 886 -8.00 -15.01 -10.15
N LYS A 887 -9.10 -15.70 -10.48
CA LYS A 887 -9.29 -16.29 -11.82
C LYS A 887 -9.44 -15.19 -12.87
N LEU A 888 -10.24 -14.17 -12.59
CA LEU A 888 -10.41 -13.01 -13.46
C LEU A 888 -9.08 -12.25 -13.63
N LYS A 889 -8.31 -12.04 -12.56
CA LYS A 889 -6.97 -11.43 -12.64
C LYS A 889 -6.03 -12.20 -13.57
N ARG A 890 -6.03 -13.54 -13.52
CA ARG A 890 -5.23 -14.37 -14.44
C ARG A 890 -5.71 -14.28 -15.88
N ALA A 891 -7.03 -14.18 -16.12
CA ALA A 891 -7.57 -13.99 -17.46
C ALA A 891 -7.13 -12.65 -18.07
N VAL A 892 -7.10 -11.56 -17.28
CA VAL A 892 -6.63 -10.24 -17.73
C VAL A 892 -5.12 -10.18 -17.91
N PHE A 893 -4.34 -10.76 -17.00
CA PHE A 893 -2.86 -10.76 -17.02
C PHE A 893 -2.32 -11.93 -17.84
N PHE A 894 -2.76 -12.07 -19.08
CA PHE A 894 -2.55 -13.26 -19.91
C PHE A 894 -1.23 -13.29 -20.67
N HIS A 895 -0.66 -12.11 -20.98
CA HIS A 895 0.51 -12.05 -21.87
C HIS A 895 1.72 -12.74 -21.24
N GLU A 896 2.50 -13.48 -22.10
CA GLU A 896 3.63 -14.30 -21.63
C GLU A 896 3.24 -15.27 -20.50
N ARG A 897 2.02 -15.81 -20.56
CA ARG A 897 1.45 -16.70 -19.53
C ARG A 897 1.42 -16.10 -18.12
N GLY A 898 1.36 -14.76 -18.02
CA GLY A 898 1.40 -14.03 -16.76
C GLY A 898 2.79 -13.91 -16.13
N GLU A 899 3.88 -14.16 -16.86
CA GLU A 899 5.24 -13.98 -16.36
C GLU A 899 5.63 -12.50 -16.32
N ILE A 900 6.07 -12.02 -15.16
CA ILE A 900 6.55 -10.65 -14.96
C ILE A 900 7.94 -10.51 -15.56
N ARG A 901 8.13 -9.51 -16.46
CA ARG A 901 9.41 -9.20 -17.09
C ARG A 901 10.09 -7.97 -16.54
N ASP A 902 9.36 -7.17 -15.78
CA ASP A 902 9.85 -5.91 -15.26
C ASP A 902 10.88 -6.12 -14.15
N ARG A 903 11.97 -5.34 -14.26
CA ARG A 903 13.12 -5.46 -13.36
C ARG A 903 13.02 -4.58 -12.12
N SER A 904 12.26 -3.49 -12.16
CA SER A 904 12.09 -2.60 -11.02
C SER A 904 10.82 -2.91 -10.23
N PHE A 905 10.87 -2.68 -8.94
CA PHE A 905 9.70 -2.80 -8.07
C PHE A 905 8.58 -1.82 -8.49
N GLU A 906 8.96 -0.62 -8.90
CA GLU A 906 8.03 0.40 -9.39
C GLU A 906 7.28 -0.05 -10.65
N SER A 907 7.99 -0.63 -11.63
CA SER A 907 7.32 -1.18 -12.82
C SER A 907 6.36 -2.32 -12.47
N GLN A 908 6.72 -3.16 -11.50
CA GLN A 908 5.81 -4.20 -10.99
C GLN A 908 4.60 -3.61 -10.27
N ALA A 909 4.77 -2.49 -9.54
CA ALA A 909 3.67 -1.77 -8.91
C ALA A 909 2.69 -1.21 -9.95
N PHE A 910 3.17 -0.67 -11.07
CA PHE A 910 2.30 -0.23 -12.16
C PHE A 910 1.56 -1.40 -12.83
N ARG A 911 2.22 -2.57 -13.02
CA ARG A 911 1.54 -3.78 -13.49
C ARG A 911 0.41 -4.21 -12.54
N ALA A 912 0.71 -4.27 -11.25
CA ALA A 912 -0.27 -4.62 -10.23
C ALA A 912 -1.44 -3.64 -10.22
N SER A 913 -1.16 -2.33 -10.20
CA SER A 913 -2.18 -1.28 -10.17
C SER A 913 -3.04 -1.26 -11.46
N GLY A 914 -2.41 -1.41 -12.63
CA GLY A 914 -3.12 -1.51 -13.91
C GLY A 914 -4.04 -2.73 -13.94
N LEU A 915 -3.54 -3.91 -13.50
CA LEU A 915 -4.34 -5.13 -13.39
C LEU A 915 -5.55 -4.92 -12.47
N ASN A 916 -5.33 -4.34 -11.30
CA ASN A 916 -6.39 -4.10 -10.32
C ASN A 916 -7.47 -3.16 -10.88
N LEU A 917 -7.05 -2.08 -11.55
CA LEU A 917 -7.94 -1.09 -12.14
C LEU A 917 -8.83 -1.69 -13.25
N VAL A 918 -8.23 -2.46 -14.18
CA VAL A 918 -8.97 -3.10 -15.28
C VAL A 918 -9.93 -4.16 -14.74
N VAL A 919 -9.49 -4.97 -13.77
CA VAL A 919 -10.37 -5.95 -13.11
C VAL A 919 -11.52 -5.26 -12.40
N SER A 920 -11.30 -4.14 -11.71
CA SER A 920 -12.37 -3.37 -11.07
C SER A 920 -13.34 -2.76 -12.09
N ALA A 921 -12.83 -2.29 -13.23
CA ALA A 921 -13.67 -1.82 -14.32
C ALA A 921 -14.57 -2.94 -14.87
N ILE A 922 -14.04 -4.15 -15.06
CA ILE A 922 -14.80 -5.32 -15.48
C ILE A 922 -15.89 -5.66 -14.44
N ILE A 923 -15.53 -5.68 -13.16
CA ILE A 923 -16.48 -5.96 -12.07
C ILE A 923 -17.61 -4.92 -12.04
N HIS A 924 -17.28 -3.64 -12.13
CA HIS A 924 -18.28 -2.57 -12.16
C HIS A 924 -19.18 -2.67 -13.39
N TRP A 925 -18.62 -2.88 -14.58
CA TRP A 925 -19.37 -3.09 -15.82
C TRP A 925 -20.32 -4.28 -15.69
N ASN A 926 -19.83 -5.42 -15.23
CA ASN A 926 -20.66 -6.61 -15.00
C ASN A 926 -21.78 -6.36 -14.01
N THR A 927 -21.53 -5.61 -12.94
CA THR A 927 -22.56 -5.27 -11.94
C THR A 927 -23.69 -4.44 -12.54
N VAL A 928 -23.36 -3.46 -13.38
CA VAL A 928 -24.35 -2.64 -14.10
C VAL A 928 -25.20 -3.53 -15.02
N TYR A 929 -24.57 -4.39 -15.81
CA TYR A 929 -25.31 -5.26 -16.75
C TYR A 929 -26.03 -6.41 -16.07
N LEU A 930 -25.53 -6.92 -14.94
CA LEU A 930 -26.25 -7.84 -14.05
C LEU A 930 -27.56 -7.21 -13.59
N GLY A 931 -27.50 -5.96 -13.10
CA GLY A 931 -28.67 -5.22 -12.69
C GLY A 931 -29.70 -5.10 -13.80
N ARG A 932 -29.27 -4.69 -14.98
CA ARG A 932 -30.11 -4.55 -16.16
C ARG A 932 -30.75 -5.86 -16.59
N ALA A 933 -30.01 -6.98 -16.57
CA ALA A 933 -30.51 -8.30 -16.88
C ALA A 933 -31.55 -8.78 -15.87
N VAL A 934 -31.28 -8.58 -14.58
CA VAL A 934 -32.24 -8.89 -13.51
C VAL A 934 -33.53 -8.08 -13.66
N ASP A 935 -33.42 -6.78 -13.94
CA ASP A 935 -34.59 -5.91 -14.13
C ASP A 935 -35.38 -6.28 -15.39
N HIS A 936 -34.72 -6.72 -16.45
CA HIS A 936 -35.36 -7.23 -17.63
C HIS A 936 -36.19 -8.49 -17.32
N LEU A 937 -35.63 -9.48 -16.64
CA LEU A 937 -36.32 -10.71 -16.24
C LEU A 937 -37.49 -10.43 -15.29
N ARG A 938 -37.32 -9.50 -14.33
CA ARG A 938 -38.38 -9.07 -13.43
C ARG A 938 -39.55 -8.42 -14.17
N ARG A 939 -39.30 -7.58 -15.16
CA ARG A 939 -40.33 -6.99 -16.04
C ARG A 939 -41.08 -8.03 -16.85
N GLN A 940 -40.43 -9.16 -17.13
CA GLN A 940 -41.12 -10.33 -17.76
C GLN A 940 -41.89 -11.20 -16.77
N GLY A 941 -42.02 -10.79 -15.50
CA GLY A 941 -42.75 -11.50 -14.46
C GLY A 941 -41.98 -12.58 -13.72
N ARG A 942 -40.64 -12.68 -13.94
CA ARG A 942 -39.83 -13.67 -13.24
C ARG A 942 -39.53 -13.22 -11.82
N ILE A 943 -39.77 -14.08 -10.84
CA ILE A 943 -39.47 -13.84 -9.44
C ILE A 943 -38.00 -14.24 -9.17
N ILE A 944 -37.15 -13.25 -8.95
CA ILE A 944 -35.73 -13.44 -8.59
C ILE A 944 -35.57 -13.00 -7.13
N ARG A 945 -35.32 -13.98 -6.24
CA ARG A 945 -35.20 -13.75 -4.80
C ARG A 945 -33.80 -13.21 -4.47
N PRO A 946 -33.67 -12.21 -3.58
CA PRO A 946 -32.36 -11.66 -3.16
C PRO A 946 -31.43 -12.74 -2.59
N GLU A 947 -31.98 -13.75 -1.86
CA GLU A 947 -31.22 -14.84 -1.26
C GLU A 947 -30.51 -15.74 -2.29
N VAL A 948 -31.06 -15.81 -3.52
CA VAL A 948 -30.45 -16.54 -4.64
C VAL A 948 -29.47 -15.63 -5.39
N LEU A 949 -29.90 -14.39 -5.65
CA LEU A 949 -29.12 -13.43 -6.43
C LEU A 949 -27.79 -13.05 -5.77
N LYS A 950 -27.71 -12.97 -4.43
CA LYS A 950 -26.45 -12.69 -3.69
C LYS A 950 -25.32 -13.69 -3.97
N HIS A 951 -25.65 -14.88 -4.49
CA HIS A 951 -24.66 -15.91 -4.86
C HIS A 951 -24.15 -15.76 -6.31
N VAL A 952 -24.76 -14.87 -7.11
CA VAL A 952 -24.29 -14.57 -8.47
C VAL A 952 -23.21 -13.49 -8.39
N SER A 953 -21.97 -13.83 -8.77
CA SER A 953 -20.83 -12.91 -8.70
C SER A 953 -20.64 -12.12 -10.00
N PRO A 954 -20.10 -10.90 -9.96
CA PRO A 954 -19.80 -10.08 -11.14
C PRO A 954 -18.44 -10.41 -11.77
N LEU A 955 -17.96 -11.65 -11.66
CA LEU A 955 -16.59 -12.05 -12.01
C LEU A 955 -16.47 -12.76 -13.37
N SER A 956 -17.54 -12.86 -14.15
CA SER A 956 -17.51 -13.48 -15.49
C SER A 956 -16.73 -12.59 -16.49
N TRP A 957 -16.08 -13.21 -17.48
CA TRP A 957 -15.31 -12.50 -18.52
C TRP A 957 -15.46 -13.12 -19.92
N GLU A 958 -16.23 -14.17 -20.08
CA GLU A 958 -16.40 -14.92 -21.31
C GLU A 958 -17.06 -14.08 -22.42
N HIS A 959 -17.81 -13.05 -22.06
CA HIS A 959 -18.45 -12.08 -22.95
C HIS A 959 -17.51 -10.92 -23.33
N ILE A 960 -16.31 -10.84 -22.74
CA ILE A 960 -15.34 -9.78 -22.97
C ILE A 960 -14.20 -10.28 -23.85
N ASN A 961 -14.00 -9.63 -24.99
CA ASN A 961 -12.80 -9.88 -25.77
C ASN A 961 -11.59 -9.16 -25.18
N LEU A 962 -10.75 -9.93 -24.47
CA LEU A 962 -9.55 -9.42 -23.80
C LEU A 962 -8.32 -9.37 -24.73
N THR A 963 -8.37 -10.01 -25.90
CA THR A 963 -7.23 -10.21 -26.80
C THR A 963 -7.55 -9.72 -28.21
N GLY A 964 -6.51 -9.49 -29.03
CA GLY A 964 -6.68 -9.09 -30.42
C GLY A 964 -6.14 -7.68 -30.70
N THR A 965 -6.74 -7.02 -31.69
CA THR A 965 -6.42 -5.62 -32.03
C THR A 965 -7.31 -4.69 -31.22
N TYR A 966 -6.71 -3.82 -30.44
CA TYR A 966 -7.41 -2.85 -29.61
C TYR A 966 -7.77 -1.61 -30.43
N ALA A 967 -9.06 -1.45 -30.76
CA ALA A 967 -9.57 -0.26 -31.47
C ALA A 967 -10.00 0.79 -30.44
N TRP A 968 -9.48 2.01 -30.58
CA TRP A 968 -9.79 3.13 -29.71
C TRP A 968 -10.53 4.22 -30.50
N GLY A 969 -11.73 4.59 -30.07
CA GLY A 969 -12.52 5.66 -30.69
C GLY A 969 -13.67 5.20 -31.58
N GLU A 970 -13.94 3.90 -31.68
CA GLU A 970 -15.21 3.41 -32.25
C GLU A 970 -16.33 3.73 -31.26
N GLN A 971 -17.38 4.37 -31.74
CA GLN A 971 -18.54 4.65 -30.88
C GLN A 971 -19.52 3.48 -30.95
N PRO A 972 -19.81 2.80 -29.84
CA PRO A 972 -20.79 1.74 -29.80
C PRO A 972 -22.21 2.30 -30.03
N VAL A 973 -23.09 1.45 -30.57
CA VAL A 973 -24.53 1.77 -30.61
C VAL A 973 -25.08 1.60 -29.19
N LEU A 974 -25.40 2.73 -28.55
CA LEU A 974 -25.96 2.76 -27.20
C LEU A 974 -27.45 3.12 -27.28
N VAL A 975 -28.26 2.43 -26.47
CA VAL A 975 -29.67 2.79 -26.23
C VAL A 975 -29.75 3.25 -24.77
N ASP A 976 -30.22 4.48 -24.54
CA ASP A 976 -30.24 5.12 -23.22
C ASP A 976 -28.87 5.11 -22.50
N GLY A 977 -27.77 5.23 -23.24
CA GLY A 977 -26.41 5.21 -22.72
C GLY A 977 -25.83 3.82 -22.42
N PHE A 978 -26.52 2.74 -22.80
CA PHE A 978 -26.11 1.37 -22.56
C PHE A 978 -26.20 0.50 -23.79
N ARG A 979 -25.38 -0.57 -23.86
CA ARG A 979 -25.51 -1.60 -24.89
C ARG A 979 -26.79 -2.43 -24.68
N PRO A 980 -27.46 -2.88 -25.75
CA PRO A 980 -28.60 -3.77 -25.62
C PRO A 980 -28.18 -5.14 -25.03
N LEU A 981 -29.03 -5.70 -24.17
CA LEU A 981 -28.83 -7.07 -23.66
C LEU A 981 -28.96 -8.07 -24.80
N ARG A 982 -28.23 -9.17 -24.75
CA ARG A 982 -28.43 -10.32 -25.62
C ARG A 982 -29.65 -11.10 -25.10
N LEU A 983 -30.68 -11.16 -25.90
CA LEU A 983 -31.86 -11.95 -25.53
C LEU A 983 -31.74 -13.37 -26.14
N PRO A 984 -31.96 -14.44 -25.38
CA PRO A 984 -32.04 -15.81 -25.93
C PRO A 984 -33.03 -15.88 -27.08
N LYS A 985 -32.71 -16.61 -28.15
CA LYS A 985 -33.59 -16.71 -29.35
C LYS A 985 -35.04 -17.14 -29.06
N ALA A 986 -35.26 -17.89 -27.98
CA ALA A 986 -36.61 -18.30 -27.53
C ALA A 986 -37.45 -17.13 -26.95
N LEU A 987 -36.81 -16.05 -26.48
CA LEU A 987 -37.46 -14.84 -25.96
C LEU A 987 -37.67 -13.76 -27.03
N ALA A 988 -36.94 -13.83 -28.14
CA ALA A 988 -37.06 -12.90 -29.26
C ALA A 988 -38.38 -13.11 -30.08
N HIS A 989 -39.09 -14.22 -29.93
CA HIS A 989 -40.39 -14.48 -30.57
C HIS A 989 -41.60 -14.11 -29.68
N ALA A 990 -41.36 -13.69 -28.43
CA ALA A 990 -42.40 -13.27 -27.48
C ALA A 990 -42.52 -11.75 -27.26
N ALA A 991 -41.62 -10.97 -27.87
CA ALA A 991 -41.64 -9.51 -27.94
C ALA A 991 -41.95 -9.05 -29.36
#